data_21078b19120fecefd35bddfd1e9cc987
#
_entry.id   21078b19120fecefd35bddfd1e9cc987
#
_cell.length_a   1.000
_cell.length_b   1.000
_cell.length_c   1.000
_cell.angle_alpha   90.00
_cell.angle_beta   90.00
_cell.angle_gamma   90.00
#
_symmetry.space_group_name_H-M   'P 1'
#
loop_
_entity.id
_entity.type
_entity.pdbx_description
1 polymer ?
#
loop_
_entity_poly.entity_id
_entity_poly.type
_entity_poly.pdbx_seq_one_letter_code
_entity_poly.pdbx_strand_id
1 'polypeptide(L)'
;MPTNKFAAWLAAATVCLAGSLASGIAVGANAPAVSQKLDNATCQTCHDGKKGKLEVPKSDGEKRELHAVNTDKYGKSVHAKMECVACHKEVIDNVTPHQKVAGAPKVDCAQCHLDLWEAARKDNKAAEKPRLGIVADNVAAYKKSFHAKPNKDEPTKLNAICSDCHNVHTFDVPPRGTQERKEWHLAVPAVCGKCHEDHLEDWTGSAHGREAEKKNFKTAVCSDCHTTHDIVGSSTDKAKLSITASCGDCHKDAYESYKASYHGQVNRLGYAYTAKCADCHGSHAIEPSKDPKSRMHEKNRLKTCQKCHSGKENKPPLATAGFLSFSPHGNSHDFAKYPEIWLTTKAMIALLVGVFAFFWLHSGLWWYREYADRKSGKNVPHVMTDKLPPEFATKHVKRFGPMWRVAHLLFALSVMTLVLTGMAAFFPETSWAKTVMAAFGTPKIAGQVHRLAAYTMLGIFAIHLVVITIGIARNWKNFRFFGPDSFVPNWKDMYDMIGMFNWFIGKGPRPAIERWSYWEKFDYWAVFWGMAIIGGSGMMLAFPHVVAAYLPGWVFNIAMVVHGEEAVLAAVFLFTVHFFNNHFRPDKLPPPDVVMFTGTQSLQEFRHEHRAQYDRLVETGQLEKYLVDAPSAPFTLASKILGLVLIAFGLTLLVLIAIGFAGGGH
;
A
#
# COMPACT_ATOMS: atom_id res chain seq x y z
N MET A 1 22.41 -44.90 -0.32
CA MET A 1 23.42 -45.95 -0.06
C MET A 1 24.76 -45.32 0.09
N PRO A 2 25.57 -45.80 0.93
CA PRO A 2 25.51 -45.91 2.41
C PRO A 2 26.78 -45.32 3.01
N THR A 3 27.05 -45.14 4.22
CA THR A 3 27.15 -45.84 5.48
C THR A 3 28.05 -45.02 6.40
N ASN A 4 27.64 -44.72 7.60
CA ASN A 4 27.99 -45.41 8.84
C ASN A 4 29.47 -45.37 9.25
N LYS A 5 29.77 -44.83 10.46
CA LYS A 5 30.01 -45.54 11.75
C LYS A 5 30.60 -44.54 12.72
N PHE A 6 30.03 -44.23 13.83
CA PHE A 6 29.95 -44.97 15.12
C PHE A 6 31.28 -45.15 15.86
N ALA A 7 31.17 -44.76 17.11
CA ALA A 7 31.69 -45.30 18.37
C ALA A 7 32.97 -44.66 18.90
N ALA A 8 32.89 -43.98 20.03
CA ALA A 8 32.77 -44.41 21.42
C ALA A 8 34.12 -44.89 22.04
N TRP A 9 34.36 -44.36 23.22
CA TRP A 9 34.88 -45.02 24.47
C TRP A 9 35.32 -43.93 25.41
N LEU A 10 34.76 -43.64 26.50
CA LEU A 10 34.55 -44.13 27.85
C LEU A 10 35.82 -44.50 28.64
N ALA A 11 35.90 -43.81 29.79
CA ALA A 11 36.38 -44.24 31.09
C ALA A 11 37.93 -44.33 31.29
N ALA A 12 38.52 -43.93 32.35
CA ALA A 12 38.22 -44.27 33.75
C ALA A 12 39.01 -43.39 34.74
N ALA A 13 38.43 -43.27 35.90
CA ALA A 13 38.96 -42.71 37.11
C ALA A 13 40.12 -43.56 37.70
N THR A 14 40.97 -42.96 38.54
CA THR A 14 41.32 -43.50 39.84
C THR A 14 42.26 -42.56 40.62
N VAL A 15 41.82 -42.07 41.74
CA VAL A 15 42.33 -41.90 43.08
C VAL A 15 43.77 -42.41 43.38
N CYS A 16 44.56 -41.56 44.01
CA CYS A 16 45.33 -41.98 45.22
C CYS A 16 45.73 -40.77 46.05
N LEU A 17 45.48 -40.96 47.33
CA LEU A 17 45.79 -40.14 48.50
C LEU A 17 47.27 -40.26 48.93
N ALA A 18 47.56 -39.37 49.85
CA ALA A 18 48.60 -39.35 50.89
C ALA A 18 49.85 -38.54 50.50
N GLY A 19 50.32 -37.65 51.27
CA GLY A 19 50.24 -37.31 52.70
C GLY A 19 51.50 -36.59 53.16
N SER A 20 51.30 -35.62 54.02
CA SER A 20 52.13 -35.28 55.17
C SER A 20 53.29 -34.28 55.06
N LEU A 21 53.12 -33.28 55.92
CA LEU A 21 54.05 -32.65 56.90
C LEU A 21 55.00 -31.54 56.41
N ALA A 22 54.59 -30.31 56.66
CA ALA A 22 55.03 -29.47 57.80
C ALA A 22 56.45 -28.91 57.72
N SER A 23 56.54 -27.61 57.51
CA SER A 23 57.41 -26.75 58.34
C SER A 23 57.00 -25.31 58.19
N GLY A 24 56.60 -24.64 59.23
CA GLY A 24 56.17 -23.27 59.28
C GLY A 24 57.33 -22.29 59.23
N ILE A 25 57.01 -21.14 58.56
CA ILE A 25 57.63 -19.86 58.90
C ILE A 25 56.52 -18.88 59.12
N ALA A 26 56.39 -18.41 60.34
CA ALA A 26 55.52 -17.30 60.69
C ALA A 26 56.08 -16.02 60.15
N VAL A 27 55.32 -15.41 59.27
CA VAL A 27 55.47 -13.97 58.88
C VAL A 27 54.17 -13.25 59.25
N GLY A 28 54.34 -12.21 60.00
CA GLY A 28 53.40 -11.40 60.75
C GLY A 28 51.99 -11.26 60.15
N ALA A 29 51.02 -11.52 60.98
CA ALA A 29 49.64 -11.17 60.80
C ALA A 29 49.50 -9.65 60.72
N ASN A 30 49.37 -9.14 59.56
CA ASN A 30 48.73 -7.82 59.41
C ASN A 30 47.24 -7.96 59.74
N ALA A 31 46.79 -7.14 60.67
CA ALA A 31 45.40 -7.06 61.11
C ALA A 31 44.42 -7.08 59.95
N PRO A 32 43.27 -7.75 60.09
CA PRO A 32 42.26 -7.73 59.05
C PRO A 32 41.88 -6.28 58.80
N ALA A 33 42.06 -5.83 57.55
CA ALA A 33 41.53 -4.55 57.11
C ALA A 33 40.04 -4.54 57.46
N VAL A 34 39.65 -3.60 58.29
CA VAL A 34 38.25 -3.33 58.60
C VAL A 34 37.51 -3.14 57.25
N SER A 35 36.61 -4.04 56.93
CA SER A 35 35.74 -3.95 55.80
C SER A 35 35.00 -2.61 55.90
N GLN A 36 35.51 -1.59 55.22
CA GLN A 36 34.86 -0.27 55.19
C GLN A 36 33.59 -0.41 54.38
N LYS A 37 32.50 0.04 54.98
CA LYS A 37 31.17 -0.01 54.36
C LYS A 37 31.15 0.81 53.05
N LEU A 38 30.94 0.15 51.94
CA LEU A 38 30.84 0.77 50.62
C LEU A 38 29.39 1.26 50.35
N ASP A 39 28.90 2.17 51.17
CA ASP A 39 27.59 2.75 51.01
C ASP A 39 27.65 4.04 50.16
N ASN A 40 26.47 4.47 49.68
CA ASN A 40 26.35 5.63 48.84
C ASN A 40 26.85 6.92 49.48
N ALA A 41 26.67 7.06 50.80
CA ALA A 41 27.13 8.25 51.57
C ALA A 41 28.64 8.34 51.53
N THR A 42 29.35 7.23 51.77
CA THR A 42 30.82 7.16 51.70
C THR A 42 31.32 7.53 50.31
N CYS A 43 30.74 6.97 49.24
CA CYS A 43 31.13 7.27 47.86
C CYS A 43 30.91 8.75 47.53
N GLN A 44 29.79 9.31 47.93
CA GLN A 44 29.45 10.69 47.67
C GLN A 44 30.38 11.73 48.36
N THR A 45 31.07 11.36 49.44
CA THR A 45 32.01 12.30 50.09
C THR A 45 33.15 12.79 49.18
N CYS A 46 33.47 12.02 48.13
CA CYS A 46 34.49 12.36 47.14
C CYS A 46 33.89 12.63 45.75
N HIS A 47 32.83 11.87 45.39
CA HIS A 47 32.24 11.92 44.00
C HIS A 47 31.11 12.94 43.84
N ASP A 48 30.80 13.78 44.85
CA ASP A 48 29.77 14.83 44.78
C ASP A 48 30.23 16.11 44.04
N GLY A 49 31.50 16.19 43.67
CA GLY A 49 32.11 17.35 43.00
C GLY A 49 32.44 18.53 43.92
N LYS A 50 32.17 18.45 45.22
CA LYS A 50 32.41 19.59 46.15
C LYS A 50 33.87 19.70 46.53
N LYS A 51 34.67 18.63 46.42
CA LYS A 51 36.10 18.61 46.73
C LYS A 51 37.00 18.90 45.52
N GLY A 52 36.45 19.38 44.42
CA GLY A 52 37.21 19.71 43.21
C GLY A 52 37.14 18.60 42.13
N LYS A 53 37.95 18.77 41.08
CA LYS A 53 38.02 17.83 39.96
C LYS A 53 38.73 16.55 40.41
N LEU A 54 38.09 15.42 40.15
CA LEU A 54 38.70 14.10 40.35
C LEU A 54 39.43 13.70 39.06
N GLU A 55 40.74 13.52 39.17
CA GLU A 55 41.57 13.11 38.06
C GLU A 55 42.13 11.70 38.26
N VAL A 56 42.10 10.88 37.24
CA VAL A 56 42.75 9.56 37.28
C VAL A 56 43.75 9.44 36.13
N PRO A 57 44.92 8.82 36.37
CA PRO A 57 45.90 8.60 35.30
C PRO A 57 45.35 7.67 34.23
N LYS A 58 45.62 8.00 32.96
CA LYS A 58 45.48 7.09 31.82
C LYS A 58 46.70 6.22 31.65
N SER A 59 46.59 5.18 30.80
CA SER A 59 47.70 4.29 30.44
C SER A 59 48.86 4.99 29.68
N ASP A 60 48.58 6.14 29.07
CA ASP A 60 49.55 6.98 28.34
C ASP A 60 50.20 8.05 29.19
N GLY A 61 49.90 8.07 30.49
CA GLY A 61 50.44 9.06 31.45
C GLY A 61 49.64 10.36 31.54
N GLU A 62 48.68 10.61 30.65
CA GLU A 62 47.76 11.71 30.75
C GLU A 62 46.76 11.51 31.89
N LYS A 63 46.16 12.59 32.35
CA LYS A 63 45.11 12.54 33.36
C LYS A 63 43.73 12.64 32.70
N ARG A 64 42.80 11.81 33.16
CA ARG A 64 41.39 11.90 32.77
C ARG A 64 40.58 12.40 33.96
N GLU A 65 39.79 13.44 33.71
CA GLU A 65 38.82 13.95 34.67
C GLU A 65 37.64 12.99 34.81
N LEU A 66 37.24 12.67 36.03
CA LEU A 66 36.03 11.92 36.33
C LEU A 66 34.88 12.89 36.56
N HIS A 67 33.74 12.61 35.96
CA HIS A 67 32.53 13.41 36.16
C HIS A 67 31.97 13.18 37.56
N ALA A 68 31.71 14.29 38.29
CA ALA A 68 31.05 14.25 39.58
C ALA A 68 29.58 13.82 39.44
N VAL A 69 29.08 13.12 40.45
CA VAL A 69 27.67 12.73 40.53
C VAL A 69 26.90 13.87 41.21
N ASN A 70 25.93 14.47 40.52
CA ASN A 70 25.01 15.40 41.17
C ASN A 70 24.09 14.66 42.13
N THR A 71 24.36 14.76 43.44
CA THR A 71 23.70 14.01 44.51
C THR A 71 22.20 14.29 44.60
N ASP A 72 21.75 15.52 44.33
CA ASP A 72 20.35 15.92 44.41
C ASP A 72 19.57 15.32 43.23
N LYS A 73 20.16 15.31 42.02
CA LYS A 73 19.56 14.70 40.85
C LYS A 73 19.60 13.20 40.93
N TYR A 74 20.68 12.59 41.50
CA TYR A 74 20.76 11.15 41.72
C TYR A 74 19.65 10.70 42.67
N GLY A 75 19.46 11.42 43.79
CA GLY A 75 18.41 11.09 44.77
C GLY A 75 16.98 11.15 44.22
N LYS A 76 16.76 11.82 43.05
CA LYS A 76 15.49 11.84 42.34
C LYS A 76 15.45 10.90 41.14
N SER A 77 16.56 10.24 40.80
CA SER A 77 16.64 9.34 39.66
C SER A 77 15.91 8.03 39.87
N VAL A 78 15.66 7.27 38.83
CA VAL A 78 15.08 5.93 38.90
C VAL A 78 15.96 4.93 39.62
N HIS A 79 17.26 5.22 39.75
CA HIS A 79 18.28 4.39 40.44
C HIS A 79 18.62 4.89 41.83
N ALA A 80 17.93 5.90 42.37
CA ALA A 80 18.24 6.51 43.70
C ALA A 80 18.35 5.54 44.87
N LYS A 81 17.65 4.40 44.81
CA LYS A 81 17.62 3.38 45.83
C LYS A 81 18.70 2.28 45.67
N MET A 82 19.52 2.38 44.61
CA MET A 82 20.57 1.42 44.31
C MET A 82 21.89 1.83 44.95
N GLU A 83 22.65 0.84 45.50
CA GLU A 83 24.01 1.10 45.92
C GLU A 83 24.94 1.36 44.73
N CYS A 84 25.91 2.26 44.87
CA CYS A 84 26.87 2.56 43.81
C CYS A 84 27.59 1.32 43.29
N VAL A 85 27.97 0.43 44.23
CA VAL A 85 28.64 -0.84 43.93
C VAL A 85 27.76 -1.89 43.23
N ALA A 86 26.45 -1.70 43.19
CA ALA A 86 25.58 -2.55 42.39
C ALA A 86 25.88 -2.42 40.89
N CYS A 87 26.36 -1.24 40.50
CA CYS A 87 26.80 -0.95 39.13
C CYS A 87 28.32 -0.96 39.00
N HIS A 88 29.03 -0.38 39.96
CA HIS A 88 30.49 -0.30 40.02
C HIS A 88 31.10 -1.53 40.72
N LYS A 89 30.85 -2.69 40.16
CA LYS A 89 31.26 -4.00 40.74
C LYS A 89 32.77 -4.21 40.80
N GLU A 90 33.53 -3.41 40.05
CA GLU A 90 34.97 -3.41 40.03
C GLU A 90 35.59 -2.73 41.28
N VAL A 91 34.82 -1.93 42.02
CA VAL A 91 35.29 -1.19 43.20
C VAL A 91 35.03 -2.02 44.46
N ILE A 92 36.09 -2.38 45.18
CA ILE A 92 36.05 -3.22 46.38
C ILE A 92 36.47 -2.53 47.67
N ASP A 93 36.98 -1.29 47.57
CA ASP A 93 37.36 -0.46 48.72
C ASP A 93 37.08 1.03 48.45
N ASN A 94 37.22 1.84 49.50
CA ASN A 94 37.09 3.27 49.46
C ASN A 94 38.43 4.03 49.60
N VAL A 95 39.54 3.35 49.39
CA VAL A 95 40.88 3.93 49.44
C VAL A 95 41.21 4.52 48.06
N THR A 96 41.85 5.67 48.04
CA THR A 96 42.21 6.34 46.77
C THR A 96 43.68 6.12 46.43
N PRO A 97 44.03 5.62 45.26
CA PRO A 97 43.15 5.11 44.20
C PRO A 97 42.47 3.77 44.58
N HIS A 98 41.21 3.59 44.18
CA HIS A 98 40.48 2.36 44.47
C HIS A 98 41.19 1.13 43.92
N GLN A 99 41.23 0.07 44.71
CA GLN A 99 41.55 -1.25 44.18
C GLN A 99 40.37 -1.74 43.30
N LYS A 100 40.71 -2.21 42.11
CA LYS A 100 39.72 -2.73 41.18
C LYS A 100 39.90 -4.22 40.98
N VAL A 101 38.79 -4.94 40.97
CA VAL A 101 38.79 -6.37 40.61
C VAL A 101 39.10 -6.50 39.13
N ALA A 102 40.22 -7.14 38.81
CA ALA A 102 40.58 -7.44 37.43
C ALA A 102 39.54 -8.38 36.80
N GLY A 103 39.02 -8.02 35.62
CA GLY A 103 38.01 -8.83 34.94
C GLY A 103 36.60 -8.71 35.51
N ALA A 104 36.34 -7.76 36.42
CA ALA A 104 34.96 -7.48 36.87
C ALA A 104 34.04 -7.22 35.67
N PRO A 105 32.83 -7.82 35.64
CA PRO A 105 31.91 -7.63 34.51
C PRO A 105 31.48 -6.16 34.40
N LYS A 106 31.60 -5.62 33.19
CA LYS A 106 31.05 -4.29 32.90
C LYS A 106 29.53 -4.29 33.14
N VAL A 107 29.01 -3.15 33.57
CA VAL A 107 27.57 -2.99 33.79
C VAL A 107 26.80 -3.27 32.50
N ASP A 108 25.96 -4.29 32.54
CA ASP A 108 24.99 -4.57 31.46
C ASP A 108 23.61 -4.08 31.89
N CYS A 109 23.28 -2.88 31.48
CA CYS A 109 21.98 -2.27 31.75
C CYS A 109 20.84 -3.10 31.15
N ALA A 110 21.04 -3.64 29.94
CA ALA A 110 20.03 -4.39 29.22
C ALA A 110 19.71 -5.72 29.96
N GLN A 111 20.75 -6.46 30.39
CA GLN A 111 20.55 -7.72 31.07
C GLN A 111 19.87 -7.52 32.44
N CYS A 112 20.31 -6.52 33.21
CA CYS A 112 19.69 -6.23 34.52
C CYS A 112 18.18 -5.92 34.36
N HIS A 113 17.82 -5.09 33.42
CA HIS A 113 16.40 -4.72 33.18
C HIS A 113 15.56 -5.90 32.68
N LEU A 114 16.12 -6.79 31.86
CA LEU A 114 15.44 -8.02 31.43
C LEU A 114 15.25 -8.99 32.61
N ASP A 115 16.30 -9.21 33.46
CA ASP A 115 16.21 -10.08 34.62
C ASP A 115 15.17 -9.60 35.62
N LEU A 116 15.11 -8.30 35.89
CA LEU A 116 14.09 -7.68 36.74
C LEU A 116 12.66 -7.87 36.20
N TRP A 117 12.50 -7.78 34.87
CA TRP A 117 11.20 -8.03 34.25
C TRP A 117 10.80 -9.49 34.29
N GLU A 118 11.73 -10.40 34.03
CA GLU A 118 11.48 -11.84 34.14
C GLU A 118 11.15 -12.26 35.59
N ALA A 119 11.84 -11.72 36.57
CA ALA A 119 11.52 -11.94 37.97
C ALA A 119 10.11 -11.44 38.30
N ALA A 120 9.73 -10.23 37.84
CA ALA A 120 8.39 -9.70 38.04
C ALA A 120 7.30 -10.57 37.40
N ARG A 121 7.59 -11.19 36.27
CA ARG A 121 6.68 -12.13 35.59
C ARG A 121 6.54 -13.45 36.34
N LYS A 122 7.66 -14.01 36.80
CA LYS A 122 7.67 -15.26 37.60
C LYS A 122 6.88 -15.09 38.90
N ASP A 123 6.99 -13.93 39.52
CA ASP A 123 6.29 -13.59 40.77
C ASP A 123 4.84 -13.14 40.56
N ASN A 124 4.31 -13.18 39.33
CA ASN A 124 2.98 -12.67 38.96
C ASN A 124 2.77 -11.18 39.28
N LYS A 125 3.85 -10.39 39.39
CA LYS A 125 3.83 -8.93 39.68
C LYS A 125 4.00 -8.05 38.45
N ALA A 126 3.91 -8.62 37.27
CA ALA A 126 4.07 -7.88 35.99
C ALA A 126 3.09 -6.70 35.86
N ALA A 127 1.83 -6.91 36.25
CA ALA A 127 0.78 -5.87 36.22
C ALA A 127 1.05 -4.70 37.19
N GLU A 128 1.74 -4.97 38.29
CA GLU A 128 2.10 -3.96 39.29
C GLU A 128 3.33 -3.13 38.87
N LYS A 129 4.09 -3.62 37.89
CA LYS A 129 5.34 -3.02 37.41
C LYS A 129 5.35 -2.71 35.92
N PRO A 130 4.34 -1.99 35.40
CA PRO A 130 4.20 -1.73 33.93
C PRO A 130 5.41 -1.00 33.33
N ARG A 131 6.09 -0.15 34.13
CA ARG A 131 7.31 0.57 33.66
C ARG A 131 8.46 -0.41 33.35
N LEU A 132 8.62 -1.52 34.07
CA LEU A 132 9.63 -2.53 33.75
C LEU A 132 9.32 -3.23 32.41
N GLY A 133 8.05 -3.51 32.13
CA GLY A 133 7.65 -4.07 30.85
C GLY A 133 8.03 -3.16 29.68
N ILE A 134 7.72 -1.86 29.79
CA ILE A 134 8.09 -0.86 28.77
C ILE A 134 9.63 -0.82 28.59
N VAL A 135 10.40 -0.90 29.68
CA VAL A 135 11.87 -0.90 29.59
C VAL A 135 12.36 -2.18 28.92
N ALA A 136 11.79 -3.35 29.24
CA ALA A 136 12.13 -4.61 28.60
C ALA A 136 11.85 -4.58 27.08
N ASP A 137 10.70 -4.01 26.67
CA ASP A 137 10.36 -3.81 25.26
C ASP A 137 11.35 -2.87 24.57
N ASN A 138 11.74 -1.77 25.22
CA ASN A 138 12.74 -0.84 24.72
C ASN A 138 14.12 -1.51 24.56
N VAL A 139 14.52 -2.37 25.49
CA VAL A 139 15.75 -3.17 25.40
C VAL A 139 15.67 -4.14 24.22
N ALA A 140 14.53 -4.81 24.04
CA ALA A 140 14.33 -5.71 22.91
C ALA A 140 14.36 -4.96 21.55
N ALA A 141 13.81 -3.75 21.50
CA ALA A 141 13.87 -2.86 20.36
C ALA A 141 15.31 -2.40 20.07
N TYR A 142 16.03 -1.96 21.10
CA TYR A 142 17.44 -1.55 20.98
C TYR A 142 18.32 -2.68 20.42
N LYS A 143 18.17 -3.91 20.92
CA LYS A 143 18.96 -5.08 20.43
C LYS A 143 18.78 -5.32 18.92
N LYS A 144 17.68 -4.85 18.32
CA LYS A 144 17.42 -4.92 16.88
C LYS A 144 17.88 -3.67 16.12
N SER A 145 18.23 -2.61 16.83
CA SER A 145 18.56 -1.31 16.25
C SER A 145 19.93 -1.29 15.57
N PHE A 146 20.16 -0.25 14.76
CA PHE A 146 21.47 0.01 14.18
C PHE A 146 22.53 0.33 15.25
N HIS A 147 22.15 0.98 16.34
CA HIS A 147 23.06 1.35 17.44
C HIS A 147 23.57 0.13 18.19
N ALA A 148 22.84 -0.95 18.26
CA ALA A 148 23.29 -2.21 18.87
C ALA A 148 24.19 -3.06 17.97
N LYS A 149 24.51 -2.61 16.75
CA LYS A 149 25.45 -3.30 15.87
C LYS A 149 26.89 -2.91 16.20
N PRO A 150 27.87 -3.79 15.91
CA PRO A 150 29.28 -3.44 16.03
C PRO A 150 29.60 -2.18 15.22
N ASN A 151 30.44 -1.32 15.79
CA ASN A 151 30.93 -0.14 15.12
C ASN A 151 31.84 -0.54 13.97
N LYS A 152 31.77 0.18 12.85
CA LYS A 152 32.51 -0.17 11.65
C LYS A 152 34.02 0.03 11.82
N ASP A 153 34.40 1.07 12.56
CA ASP A 153 35.81 1.45 12.76
C ASP A 153 36.42 0.74 13.99
N GLU A 154 35.60 0.43 15.00
CA GLU A 154 35.98 -0.31 16.20
C GLU A 154 35.02 -1.49 16.45
N PRO A 155 35.20 -2.64 15.78
CA PRO A 155 34.24 -3.76 15.82
C PRO A 155 34.02 -4.39 17.20
N THR A 156 34.87 -4.12 18.16
CA THR A 156 34.75 -4.57 19.56
C THR A 156 33.77 -3.68 20.38
N LYS A 157 33.39 -2.55 19.84
CA LYS A 157 32.41 -1.64 20.43
C LYS A 157 31.10 -1.65 19.62
N LEU A 158 29.99 -1.34 20.28
CA LEU A 158 28.72 -1.08 19.60
C LEU A 158 28.70 0.37 19.08
N ASN A 159 27.84 0.66 18.09
CA ASN A 159 27.69 2.01 17.55
C ASN A 159 27.26 3.03 18.63
N ALA A 160 26.38 2.64 19.54
CA ALA A 160 26.06 3.40 20.75
C ALA A 160 25.51 2.47 21.84
N ILE A 161 25.80 2.75 23.10
CA ILE A 161 25.30 2.02 24.26
C ILE A 161 24.34 2.87 25.07
N CYS A 162 23.66 2.26 26.04
CA CYS A 162 22.63 2.96 26.84
C CYS A 162 23.12 4.26 27.46
N SER A 163 24.37 4.28 27.98
CA SER A 163 24.97 5.45 28.64
C SER A 163 25.31 6.61 27.70
N ASP A 164 25.38 6.39 26.40
CA ASP A 164 25.66 7.46 25.44
C ASP A 164 24.46 8.38 25.27
N CYS A 165 23.25 7.83 25.43
CA CYS A 165 21.98 8.53 25.35
C CYS A 165 21.40 8.88 26.73
N HIS A 166 21.57 8.01 27.73
CA HIS A 166 21.00 8.15 29.06
C HIS A 166 22.07 8.52 30.09
N ASN A 167 21.88 9.61 30.82
CA ASN A 167 22.73 9.87 31.99
C ASN A 167 22.32 8.90 33.12
N VAL A 168 23.12 7.88 33.34
CA VAL A 168 22.81 6.78 34.24
C VAL A 168 22.62 7.18 35.70
N HIS A 169 23.24 8.28 36.13
CA HIS A 169 23.13 8.79 37.51
C HIS A 169 21.94 9.70 37.73
N THR A 170 21.47 10.41 36.68
CA THR A 170 20.39 11.38 36.81
C THR A 170 19.18 11.07 35.93
N PHE A 171 19.14 9.84 35.36
CA PHE A 171 18.10 9.45 34.46
C PHE A 171 16.73 9.36 35.13
N ASP A 172 15.81 10.14 34.65
CA ASP A 172 14.40 10.01 34.92
C ASP A 172 13.65 10.39 33.64
N VAL A 173 12.53 9.74 33.41
CA VAL A 173 11.62 10.08 32.31
C VAL A 173 10.41 10.76 32.93
N PRO A 174 10.25 12.07 32.74
CA PRO A 174 9.13 12.80 33.32
C PRO A 174 7.78 12.22 32.89
N PRO A 175 6.75 12.29 33.74
CA PRO A 175 5.42 11.77 33.42
C PRO A 175 4.83 12.43 32.19
N ARG A 176 4.05 11.66 31.40
CA ARG A 176 3.36 12.19 30.23
C ARG A 176 2.42 13.33 30.64
N GLY A 177 2.37 14.38 29.82
CA GLY A 177 1.49 15.54 30.03
C GLY A 177 2.10 16.65 30.88
N THR A 178 3.24 16.41 31.58
CA THR A 178 3.91 17.44 32.39
C THR A 178 4.74 18.42 31.54
N GLN A 179 5.06 19.57 32.10
CA GLN A 179 5.92 20.56 31.45
C GLN A 179 7.36 20.03 31.32
N GLU A 180 7.85 19.30 32.32
CA GLU A 180 9.17 18.70 32.33
C GLU A 180 9.29 17.65 31.19
N ARG A 181 8.20 16.92 30.88
CA ARG A 181 8.18 15.97 29.76
C ARG A 181 8.32 16.69 28.42
N LYS A 182 7.71 17.86 28.25
CA LYS A 182 7.82 18.68 27.04
C LYS A 182 9.23 19.22 26.86
N GLU A 183 9.84 19.70 27.94
CA GLU A 183 11.22 20.17 27.95
C GLU A 183 12.22 19.07 27.68
N TRP A 184 11.99 17.90 28.26
CA TRP A 184 12.78 16.70 28.00
C TRP A 184 12.72 16.29 26.53
N HIS A 185 11.55 16.39 25.89
CA HIS A 185 11.38 16.10 24.45
C HIS A 185 12.26 17.07 23.61
N LEU A 186 12.22 18.37 23.89
CA LEU A 186 13.05 19.34 23.17
C LEU A 186 14.56 19.20 23.44
N ALA A 187 14.95 18.48 24.49
CA ALA A 187 16.36 18.22 24.79
C ALA A 187 16.94 17.02 23.99
N VAL A 188 16.10 16.21 23.34
CA VAL A 188 16.53 15.04 22.55
C VAL A 188 17.57 15.36 21.47
N PRO A 189 17.45 16.43 20.67
CA PRO A 189 18.44 16.75 19.65
C PRO A 189 19.86 16.93 20.20
N ALA A 190 20.02 17.53 21.35
CA ALA A 190 21.33 17.70 21.99
C ALA A 190 21.98 16.37 22.42
N VAL A 191 21.17 15.35 22.68
CA VAL A 191 21.66 13.99 22.96
C VAL A 191 22.17 13.32 21.67
N CYS A 192 21.39 13.36 20.61
CA CYS A 192 21.74 12.77 19.31
C CYS A 192 22.95 13.48 18.68
N GLY A 193 22.99 14.82 18.79
CA GLY A 193 24.02 15.68 18.23
C GLY A 193 25.42 15.48 18.81
N LYS A 194 25.59 14.77 19.92
CA LYS A 194 26.92 14.41 20.45
C LYS A 194 27.75 13.57 19.46
N CYS A 195 27.08 12.81 18.60
CA CYS A 195 27.71 11.99 17.58
C CYS A 195 27.26 12.37 16.15
N HIS A 196 26.07 12.98 16.01
CA HIS A 196 25.47 13.40 14.75
C HIS A 196 25.47 14.94 14.64
N GLU A 197 26.65 15.53 14.72
CA GLU A 197 26.83 17.00 14.81
C GLU A 197 26.31 17.72 13.56
N ASP A 198 26.68 17.23 12.35
CA ASP A 198 26.22 17.82 11.08
C ASP A 198 24.69 17.81 10.96
N HIS A 199 24.05 16.73 11.42
CA HIS A 199 22.59 16.62 11.38
C HIS A 199 21.91 17.49 12.44
N LEU A 200 22.57 17.73 13.58
CA LEU A 200 22.09 18.69 14.57
C LEU A 200 22.15 20.10 14.02
N GLU A 201 23.24 20.50 13.36
CA GLU A 201 23.39 21.81 12.74
C GLU A 201 22.29 22.05 11.69
N ASP A 202 22.12 21.09 10.76
CA ASP A 202 21.06 21.14 9.75
C ASP A 202 19.67 21.29 10.39
N TRP A 203 19.37 20.49 11.43
CA TRP A 203 18.10 20.53 12.11
C TRP A 203 17.88 21.84 12.86
N THR A 204 18.89 22.35 13.57
CA THR A 204 18.81 23.62 14.32
C THR A 204 18.50 24.78 13.37
N GLY A 205 19.12 24.81 12.19
CA GLY A 205 18.84 25.79 11.14
C GLY A 205 17.48 25.64 10.45
N SER A 206 16.77 24.52 10.63
CA SER A 206 15.52 24.20 9.95
C SER A 206 14.29 24.89 10.54
N ALA A 207 13.15 24.78 9.86
CA ALA A 207 11.86 25.21 10.41
C ALA A 207 11.54 24.58 11.78
N HIS A 208 11.84 23.27 11.93
CA HIS A 208 11.58 22.55 13.18
C HIS A 208 12.52 23.03 14.30
N GLY A 209 13.81 23.24 14.01
CA GLY A 209 14.77 23.73 14.99
C GLY A 209 14.41 25.14 15.48
N ARG A 210 14.09 26.07 14.56
CA ARG A 210 13.66 27.43 14.93
C ARG A 210 12.37 27.45 15.77
N GLU A 211 11.45 26.51 15.55
CA GLU A 211 10.26 26.39 16.40
C GLU A 211 10.63 25.83 17.80
N ALA A 212 11.61 24.93 17.88
CA ALA A 212 12.11 24.42 19.15
C ALA A 212 12.75 25.52 20.00
N GLU A 213 13.53 26.42 19.38
CA GLU A 213 14.11 27.59 20.04
C GLU A 213 13.04 28.51 20.65
N LYS A 214 11.89 28.66 19.98
CA LYS A 214 10.71 29.37 20.49
C LYS A 214 9.94 28.61 21.56
N LYS A 215 10.42 27.43 21.99
CA LYS A 215 9.74 26.54 22.93
C LYS A 215 8.37 26.03 22.42
N ASN A 216 8.24 25.86 21.11
CA ASN A 216 7.08 25.15 20.54
C ASN A 216 7.23 23.66 20.79
N PHE A 217 6.60 23.18 21.85
CA PHE A 217 6.67 21.76 22.28
C PHE A 217 5.99 20.77 21.32
N LYS A 218 5.34 21.24 20.26
CA LYS A 218 4.75 20.38 19.22
C LYS A 218 5.67 20.18 18.02
N THR A 219 6.83 20.84 18.00
CA THR A 219 7.78 20.68 16.88
C THR A 219 8.41 19.31 16.90
N ALA A 220 8.73 18.79 15.71
CA ALA A 220 9.37 17.50 15.58
C ALA A 220 10.86 17.56 15.98
N VAL A 221 11.30 16.58 16.75
CA VAL A 221 12.70 16.34 17.09
C VAL A 221 13.20 15.03 16.46
N CYS A 222 14.46 14.69 16.64
CA CYS A 222 15.09 13.52 16.01
C CYS A 222 14.29 12.22 16.22
N SER A 223 13.81 11.98 17.45
CA SER A 223 13.09 10.77 17.82
C SER A 223 11.70 10.61 17.19
N ASP A 224 11.10 11.73 16.75
CA ASP A 224 9.76 11.67 16.11
C ASP A 224 9.83 11.09 14.69
N CYS A 225 11.00 11.24 14.04
CA CYS A 225 11.25 10.69 12.72
C CYS A 225 11.99 9.35 12.77
N HIS A 226 12.97 9.23 13.68
CA HIS A 226 13.89 8.09 13.71
C HIS A 226 13.58 7.07 14.81
N THR A 227 12.52 7.26 15.59
CA THR A 227 12.21 6.48 16.79
C THR A 227 13.27 6.67 17.87
N THR A 228 13.23 5.89 18.98
CA THR A 228 14.17 6.04 20.09
C THR A 228 15.05 4.83 20.31
N HIS A 229 14.48 3.63 20.29
CA HIS A 229 15.21 2.40 20.64
C HIS A 229 15.35 1.43 19.47
N ASP A 230 14.42 1.40 18.51
CA ASP A 230 14.48 0.55 17.31
C ASP A 230 14.98 1.30 16.07
N ILE A 231 15.94 2.20 16.26
CA ILE A 231 16.52 3.02 15.17
C ILE A 231 17.09 2.10 14.10
N VAL A 232 16.56 2.19 12.88
CA VAL A 232 17.04 1.46 11.72
C VAL A 232 17.94 2.33 10.86
N GLY A 233 18.90 1.73 10.16
CA GLY A 233 19.75 2.48 9.23
C GLY A 233 18.93 3.19 8.16
N SER A 234 19.15 4.48 7.98
CA SER A 234 18.38 5.37 7.09
C SER A 234 18.42 4.95 5.61
N SER A 235 19.40 4.16 5.20
CA SER A 235 19.52 3.60 3.85
C SER A 235 18.54 2.46 3.58
N THR A 236 17.98 1.84 4.62
CA THR A 236 17.08 0.69 4.47
C THR A 236 15.70 1.12 3.95
N ASP A 237 15.06 0.24 3.18
CA ASP A 237 13.72 0.51 2.66
C ASP A 237 12.69 0.66 3.80
N LYS A 238 12.86 -0.13 4.88
CA LYS A 238 12.02 -0.02 6.08
C LYS A 238 12.09 1.38 6.69
N ALA A 239 13.29 1.95 6.87
CA ALA A 239 13.46 3.29 7.41
C ALA A 239 12.83 4.36 6.53
N LYS A 240 13.07 4.29 5.21
CA LYS A 240 12.53 5.26 4.24
C LYS A 240 10.99 5.29 4.26
N LEU A 241 10.37 4.12 4.37
CA LEU A 241 8.91 3.99 4.42
C LEU A 241 8.35 4.47 5.77
N SER A 242 8.96 4.08 6.90
CA SER A 242 8.49 4.47 8.24
C SER A 242 8.62 5.98 8.49
N ILE A 243 9.73 6.60 8.10
CA ILE A 243 9.93 8.06 8.24
C ILE A 243 8.87 8.84 7.43
N THR A 244 8.51 8.34 6.24
CA THR A 244 7.45 8.97 5.44
C THR A 244 6.10 8.95 6.15
N ALA A 245 5.77 7.86 6.85
CA ALA A 245 4.55 7.78 7.64
C ALA A 245 4.59 8.73 8.86
N SER A 246 5.74 8.83 9.55
CA SER A 246 5.91 9.71 10.72
C SER A 246 5.66 11.19 10.40
N CYS A 247 5.94 11.64 9.18
CA CYS A 247 5.57 13.00 8.76
C CYS A 247 4.06 13.23 8.86
N GLY A 248 3.27 12.21 8.54
CA GLY A 248 1.80 12.25 8.56
C GLY A 248 1.20 12.37 9.95
N ASP A 249 1.92 12.00 11.01
CA ASP A 249 1.42 12.11 12.39
C ASP A 249 1.11 13.56 12.77
N CYS A 250 1.88 14.50 12.22
CA CYS A 250 1.70 15.95 12.43
C CYS A 250 1.12 16.64 11.19
N HIS A 251 1.60 16.31 9.98
CA HIS A 251 1.20 16.93 8.72
C HIS A 251 0.09 16.12 8.02
N LYS A 252 -1.05 15.91 8.70
CA LYS A 252 -2.13 15.02 8.26
C LYS A 252 -2.65 15.36 6.87
N ASP A 253 -3.04 16.60 6.62
CA ASP A 253 -3.62 17.01 5.33
C ASP A 253 -2.65 16.84 4.16
N ALA A 254 -1.37 17.18 4.40
CA ALA A 254 -0.31 16.99 3.41
C ALA A 254 -0.04 15.50 3.15
N TYR A 255 -0.12 14.67 4.19
CA TYR A 255 0.06 13.23 4.07
C TYR A 255 -1.12 12.57 3.35
N GLU A 256 -2.36 12.96 3.65
CA GLU A 256 -3.55 12.45 2.95
C GLU A 256 -3.48 12.78 1.44
N SER A 257 -3.18 14.03 1.09
CA SER A 257 -3.03 14.42 -0.31
C SER A 257 -1.84 13.74 -1.00
N TYR A 258 -0.73 13.51 -0.28
CA TYR A 258 0.40 12.71 -0.78
C TYR A 258 -0.02 11.25 -1.03
N LYS A 259 -0.76 10.64 -0.12
CA LYS A 259 -1.26 9.25 -0.28
C LYS A 259 -2.09 9.09 -1.56
N ALA A 260 -2.88 10.09 -1.91
CA ALA A 260 -3.68 10.08 -3.15
C ALA A 260 -2.83 10.25 -4.42
N SER A 261 -1.60 10.74 -4.31
CA SER A 261 -0.68 10.88 -5.45
C SER A 261 -0.11 9.52 -5.90
N TYR A 262 0.35 9.42 -7.15
CA TYR A 262 1.05 8.23 -7.65
C TYR A 262 2.25 7.83 -6.76
N HIS A 263 3.05 8.81 -6.34
CA HIS A 263 4.19 8.55 -5.47
C HIS A 263 3.75 7.94 -4.13
N GLY A 264 2.68 8.46 -3.54
CA GLY A 264 2.14 7.96 -2.29
C GLY A 264 1.53 6.57 -2.42
N GLN A 265 0.75 6.32 -3.47
CA GLN A 265 0.16 5.00 -3.74
C GLN A 265 1.24 3.92 -3.84
N VAL A 266 2.28 4.16 -4.64
CA VAL A 266 3.39 3.22 -4.83
C VAL A 266 4.23 3.05 -3.55
N ASN A 267 4.42 4.12 -2.78
CA ASN A 267 5.09 4.08 -1.47
C ASN A 267 4.34 3.18 -0.47
N ARG A 268 3.01 3.32 -0.40
CA ARG A 268 2.13 2.52 0.48
C ARG A 268 2.09 1.04 0.12
N LEU A 269 2.35 0.70 -1.13
CA LEU A 269 2.54 -0.68 -1.59
C LEU A 269 3.92 -1.25 -1.20
N GLY A 270 4.72 -0.51 -0.43
CA GLY A 270 6.01 -0.96 0.08
C GLY A 270 7.21 -0.69 -0.85
N TYR A 271 7.04 0.10 -1.90
CA TYR A 271 8.12 0.41 -2.83
C TYR A 271 8.84 1.70 -2.43
N ALA A 272 10.04 1.56 -1.86
CA ALA A 272 10.84 2.68 -1.33
C ALA A 272 11.54 3.54 -2.40
N TYR A 273 11.52 3.13 -3.67
CA TYR A 273 12.22 3.82 -4.78
C TYR A 273 11.32 4.81 -5.53
N THR A 274 10.31 5.33 -4.85
CA THR A 274 9.46 6.43 -5.31
C THR A 274 9.73 7.66 -4.46
N ALA A 275 9.33 8.85 -4.95
CA ALA A 275 9.53 10.10 -4.18
C ALA A 275 8.71 10.08 -2.88
N LYS A 276 9.36 10.48 -1.79
CA LYS A 276 8.82 10.59 -0.43
C LYS A 276 8.88 12.04 0.03
N CYS A 277 8.29 12.35 1.18
CA CYS A 277 8.31 13.69 1.74
C CYS A 277 9.72 14.30 1.77
N ALA A 278 10.70 13.54 2.27
CA ALA A 278 12.08 13.97 2.38
C ALA A 278 12.80 14.20 1.03
N ASP A 279 12.40 13.50 -0.03
CA ASP A 279 13.01 13.67 -1.36
C ASP A 279 12.69 15.05 -1.95
N CYS A 280 11.48 15.58 -1.65
CA CYS A 280 11.03 16.89 -2.06
C CYS A 280 11.41 17.99 -1.05
N HIS A 281 11.15 17.78 0.24
CA HIS A 281 11.26 18.78 1.28
C HIS A 281 12.62 18.82 1.99
N GLY A 282 13.45 17.79 1.81
CA GLY A 282 14.66 17.57 2.61
C GLY A 282 14.37 16.73 3.85
N SER A 283 15.44 16.35 4.57
CA SER A 283 15.35 15.51 5.76
C SER A 283 15.63 16.28 7.06
N HIS A 284 16.76 16.98 7.16
CA HIS A 284 17.15 17.70 8.37
C HIS A 284 17.00 19.22 8.22
N ALA A 285 17.51 19.79 7.13
CA ALA A 285 17.35 21.22 6.81
C ALA A 285 16.01 21.48 6.07
N ILE A 286 14.88 21.19 6.73
CA ILE A 286 13.54 21.39 6.15
C ILE A 286 13.11 22.83 6.29
N GLU A 287 12.73 23.46 5.16
CA GLU A 287 12.26 24.84 5.13
C GLU A 287 10.84 24.95 4.60
N PRO A 288 10.06 25.93 5.05
CA PRO A 288 8.75 26.24 4.47
C PRO A 288 8.86 26.49 2.96
N SER A 289 7.87 26.06 2.18
CA SER A 289 7.91 26.17 0.71
C SER A 289 8.08 27.60 0.19
N LYS A 290 7.72 28.61 0.99
CA LYS A 290 7.90 30.03 0.67
C LYS A 290 9.30 30.57 0.96
N ASP A 291 10.11 29.83 1.72
CA ASP A 291 11.48 30.23 2.03
C ASP A 291 12.39 30.00 0.80
N PRO A 292 13.21 30.99 0.39
CA PRO A 292 14.12 30.83 -0.75
C PRO A 292 15.12 29.69 -0.61
N LYS A 293 15.44 29.24 0.60
CA LYS A 293 16.30 28.09 0.88
C LYS A 293 15.57 26.76 0.68
N SER A 294 14.23 26.74 0.70
CA SER A 294 13.44 25.52 0.53
C SER A 294 13.69 24.88 -0.82
N ARG A 295 13.82 23.56 -0.82
CA ARG A 295 13.86 22.77 -2.07
C ARG A 295 12.58 22.89 -2.89
N MET A 296 11.45 23.23 -2.23
CA MET A 296 10.14 23.39 -2.85
C MET A 296 9.78 24.85 -3.16
N HIS A 297 10.67 25.80 -2.86
CA HIS A 297 10.53 27.18 -3.32
C HIS A 297 10.45 27.22 -4.86
N GLU A 298 9.66 28.14 -5.43
CA GLU A 298 9.41 28.22 -6.88
C GLU A 298 10.70 28.23 -7.72
N LYS A 299 11.77 28.88 -7.26
CA LYS A 299 13.09 28.95 -7.91
C LYS A 299 13.85 27.61 -7.86
N ASN A 300 13.59 26.75 -6.88
CA ASN A 300 14.35 25.52 -6.62
C ASN A 300 13.56 24.26 -7.03
N ARG A 301 12.22 24.34 -7.10
CA ARG A 301 11.32 23.22 -7.30
C ARG A 301 11.62 22.43 -8.59
N LEU A 302 11.90 23.13 -9.68
CA LEU A 302 12.23 22.48 -10.95
C LEU A 302 13.46 21.58 -10.79
N LYS A 303 14.55 22.10 -10.20
CA LYS A 303 15.77 21.32 -9.95
C LYS A 303 15.52 20.15 -9.01
N THR A 304 14.62 20.29 -8.04
CA THR A 304 14.22 19.21 -7.12
C THR A 304 13.51 18.10 -7.86
N CYS A 305 12.54 18.41 -8.72
CA CYS A 305 11.84 17.42 -9.54
C CYS A 305 12.80 16.73 -10.54
N GLN A 306 13.72 17.47 -11.12
CA GLN A 306 14.69 16.98 -12.09
C GLN A 306 15.70 15.96 -11.52
N LYS A 307 15.86 15.86 -10.19
CA LYS A 307 16.71 14.81 -9.60
C LYS A 307 16.29 13.40 -10.03
N CYS A 308 14.98 13.17 -10.23
CA CYS A 308 14.43 11.90 -10.70
C CYS A 308 13.87 11.99 -12.12
N HIS A 309 13.39 13.17 -12.53
CA HIS A 309 12.70 13.43 -13.79
C HIS A 309 13.54 14.22 -14.78
N SER A 310 14.86 14.05 -14.76
CA SER A 310 15.80 14.78 -15.64
C SER A 310 15.80 14.32 -17.09
N GLY A 311 15.16 13.18 -17.39
CA GLY A 311 15.35 12.50 -18.67
C GLY A 311 16.67 11.72 -18.72
N LYS A 312 16.76 10.80 -19.66
CA LYS A 312 18.00 10.09 -20.04
C LYS A 312 18.29 10.40 -21.49
N GLU A 313 19.50 10.08 -21.95
CA GLU A 313 19.88 10.19 -23.36
C GLU A 313 18.69 9.83 -24.29
N ASN A 314 18.32 10.75 -25.17
CA ASN A 314 17.20 10.66 -26.10
C ASN A 314 15.76 10.77 -25.53
N LYS A 315 15.56 11.13 -24.24
CA LYS A 315 14.23 11.46 -23.72
C LYS A 315 14.23 12.85 -23.09
N PRO A 316 13.32 13.74 -23.47
CA PRO A 316 13.21 15.05 -22.84
C PRO A 316 12.91 14.91 -21.35
N PRO A 317 13.34 15.87 -20.50
CA PRO A 317 13.02 15.86 -19.09
C PRO A 317 11.51 15.99 -18.89
N LEU A 318 10.92 15.19 -17.99
CA LEU A 318 9.52 15.34 -17.58
C LEU A 318 9.32 16.67 -16.85
N ALA A 319 10.24 17.01 -15.95
CA ALA A 319 10.14 18.26 -15.17
C ALA A 319 10.56 19.44 -16.04
N THR A 320 9.59 20.07 -16.68
CA THR A 320 9.68 21.34 -17.42
C THR A 320 9.05 22.48 -16.61
N ALA A 321 9.23 23.72 -17.04
CA ALA A 321 8.57 24.87 -16.42
C ALA A 321 7.03 24.74 -16.44
N GLY A 322 6.47 24.23 -17.55
CA GLY A 322 5.02 23.96 -17.66
C GLY A 322 4.53 22.89 -16.70
N PHE A 323 5.35 21.85 -16.45
CA PHE A 323 5.04 20.79 -15.50
C PHE A 323 4.94 21.31 -14.05
N LEU A 324 5.56 22.41 -13.70
CA LEU A 324 5.51 22.96 -12.34
C LEU A 324 4.12 23.38 -11.87
N SER A 325 3.14 23.51 -12.76
CA SER A 325 1.72 23.67 -12.39
C SER A 325 1.08 22.37 -11.85
N PHE A 326 1.76 21.22 -11.92
CA PHE A 326 1.35 20.00 -11.23
C PHE A 326 1.30 20.21 -9.72
N SER A 327 0.22 19.76 -9.09
CA SER A 327 0.01 19.86 -7.64
C SER A 327 0.29 18.52 -6.96
N PRO A 328 1.48 18.33 -6.31
CA PRO A 328 1.80 17.08 -5.60
C PRO A 328 0.88 16.81 -4.41
N HIS A 329 0.26 17.85 -3.87
CA HIS A 329 -0.70 17.83 -2.76
C HIS A 329 -2.10 18.26 -3.22
N GLY A 330 -2.49 17.89 -4.45
CA GLY A 330 -3.84 18.15 -4.95
C GLY A 330 -4.88 17.50 -4.03
N ASN A 331 -5.90 18.26 -3.62
CA ASN A 331 -6.94 17.81 -2.72
C ASN A 331 -8.30 18.00 -3.36
N SER A 332 -9.02 16.90 -3.60
CA SER A 332 -10.36 16.88 -4.19
C SER A 332 -11.46 17.46 -3.28
N HIS A 333 -11.15 17.79 -2.03
CA HIS A 333 -12.08 18.39 -1.07
C HIS A 333 -11.87 19.90 -0.90
N ASP A 334 -10.80 20.48 -1.42
CA ASP A 334 -10.46 21.90 -1.28
C ASP A 334 -10.73 22.64 -2.61
N PHE A 335 -11.97 23.13 -2.76
CA PHE A 335 -12.38 23.91 -3.94
C PHE A 335 -11.61 25.22 -4.09
N ALA A 336 -11.26 25.85 -2.97
CA ALA A 336 -10.63 27.15 -3.01
C ALA A 336 -9.21 27.12 -3.61
N LYS A 337 -8.47 26.02 -3.37
CA LYS A 337 -7.11 25.83 -3.88
C LYS A 337 -7.04 25.02 -5.17
N TYR A 338 -7.96 24.06 -5.37
CA TYR A 338 -7.91 23.08 -6.46
C TYR A 338 -9.26 22.91 -7.13
N PRO A 339 -9.86 24.00 -7.69
CA PRO A 339 -11.21 23.97 -8.25
C PRO A 339 -11.36 22.96 -9.39
N GLU A 340 -10.32 22.80 -10.24
CA GLU A 340 -10.32 21.84 -11.33
C GLU A 340 -10.34 20.38 -10.87
N ILE A 341 -9.60 20.05 -9.83
CA ILE A 341 -9.59 18.69 -9.24
C ILE A 341 -10.94 18.41 -8.58
N TRP A 342 -11.43 19.37 -7.79
CA TRP A 342 -12.72 19.24 -7.11
C TRP A 342 -13.87 19.05 -8.12
N LEU A 343 -13.95 19.89 -9.15
CA LEU A 343 -14.99 19.82 -10.17
C LEU A 343 -14.95 18.49 -10.90
N THR A 344 -13.76 18.05 -11.31
CA THR A 344 -13.56 16.76 -11.98
C THR A 344 -14.03 15.60 -11.10
N THR A 345 -13.60 15.57 -9.84
CA THR A 345 -14.01 14.51 -8.91
C THR A 345 -15.52 14.50 -8.71
N LYS A 346 -16.17 15.66 -8.52
CA LYS A 346 -17.64 15.72 -8.37
C LYS A 346 -18.38 15.29 -9.63
N ALA A 347 -17.87 15.67 -10.81
CA ALA A 347 -18.43 15.23 -12.09
C ALA A 347 -18.33 13.71 -12.26
N MET A 348 -17.18 13.10 -11.93
CA MET A 348 -16.99 11.65 -12.01
C MET A 348 -17.89 10.90 -11.03
N ILE A 349 -18.00 11.37 -9.78
CA ILE A 349 -18.94 10.79 -8.79
C ILE A 349 -20.38 10.88 -9.30
N ALA A 350 -20.81 12.02 -9.84
CA ALA A 350 -22.16 12.19 -10.37
C ALA A 350 -22.43 11.24 -11.54
N LEU A 351 -21.46 11.07 -12.45
CA LEU A 351 -21.53 10.11 -13.55
C LEU A 351 -21.69 8.68 -13.03
N LEU A 352 -20.83 8.27 -12.09
CA LEU A 352 -20.86 6.95 -11.47
C LEU A 352 -22.23 6.67 -10.81
N VAL A 353 -22.70 7.58 -9.97
CA VAL A 353 -24.01 7.44 -9.31
C VAL A 353 -25.14 7.40 -10.35
N GLY A 354 -25.12 8.26 -11.37
CA GLY A 354 -26.15 8.30 -12.41
C GLY A 354 -26.22 6.99 -13.21
N VAL A 355 -25.08 6.47 -13.65
CA VAL A 355 -24.98 5.21 -14.40
C VAL A 355 -25.49 4.04 -13.57
N PHE A 356 -25.03 3.89 -12.34
CA PHE A 356 -25.48 2.77 -11.52
C PHE A 356 -26.92 2.89 -11.05
N ALA A 357 -27.39 4.08 -10.71
CA ALA A 357 -28.80 4.29 -10.38
C ALA A 357 -29.72 3.84 -11.52
N PHE A 358 -29.37 4.19 -12.76
CA PHE A 358 -30.16 3.76 -13.93
C PHE A 358 -30.08 2.26 -14.16
N PHE A 359 -28.87 1.69 -14.31
CA PHE A 359 -28.73 0.29 -14.71
C PHE A 359 -29.09 -0.72 -13.62
N TRP A 360 -28.77 -0.43 -12.37
CA TRP A 360 -29.18 -1.33 -11.28
C TRP A 360 -30.69 -1.29 -11.06
N LEU A 361 -31.33 -0.13 -11.20
CA LEU A 361 -32.79 -0.03 -11.19
C LEU A 361 -33.39 -0.84 -12.35
N HIS A 362 -32.87 -0.66 -13.56
CA HIS A 362 -33.29 -1.42 -14.74
C HIS A 362 -33.18 -2.94 -14.52
N SER A 363 -32.02 -3.41 -14.06
CA SER A 363 -31.78 -4.84 -13.78
C SER A 363 -32.66 -5.38 -12.65
N GLY A 364 -32.84 -4.61 -11.58
CA GLY A 364 -33.72 -4.96 -10.46
C GLY A 364 -35.19 -5.06 -10.85
N LEU A 365 -35.66 -4.11 -11.68
CA LEU A 365 -37.02 -4.15 -12.20
C LEU A 365 -37.25 -5.35 -13.13
N TRP A 366 -36.25 -5.73 -13.92
CA TRP A 366 -36.31 -6.93 -14.76
C TRP A 366 -36.46 -8.19 -13.89
N TRP A 367 -35.61 -8.36 -12.87
CA TRP A 367 -35.74 -9.46 -11.91
C TRP A 367 -37.10 -9.47 -11.21
N TYR A 368 -37.57 -8.33 -10.75
CA TYR A 368 -38.88 -8.19 -10.11
C TYR A 368 -40.01 -8.62 -11.05
N ARG A 369 -39.98 -8.17 -12.30
CA ARG A 369 -41.02 -8.52 -13.29
C ARG A 369 -41.07 -10.02 -13.57
N GLU A 370 -39.93 -10.63 -13.84
CA GLU A 370 -39.85 -12.08 -14.05
C GLU A 370 -40.30 -12.88 -12.83
N TYR A 371 -39.92 -12.44 -11.63
CA TYR A 371 -40.41 -13.04 -10.38
C TYR A 371 -41.94 -12.93 -10.26
N ALA A 372 -42.52 -11.75 -10.52
CA ALA A 372 -43.94 -11.52 -10.47
C ALA A 372 -44.73 -12.36 -11.47
N ASP A 373 -44.20 -12.52 -12.71
CA ASP A 373 -44.79 -13.33 -13.75
C ASP A 373 -44.74 -14.83 -13.40
N ARG A 374 -43.65 -15.32 -12.84
CA ARG A 374 -43.54 -16.70 -12.34
C ARG A 374 -44.50 -16.97 -11.21
N LYS A 375 -44.61 -16.05 -10.23
CA LYS A 375 -45.53 -16.16 -9.09
C LYS A 375 -46.99 -16.16 -9.50
N SER A 376 -47.35 -15.42 -10.55
CA SER A 376 -48.72 -15.34 -11.08
C SER A 376 -49.10 -16.44 -12.05
N GLY A 377 -48.21 -17.42 -12.28
CA GLY A 377 -48.41 -18.51 -13.25
C GLY A 377 -48.46 -18.10 -14.72
N LYS A 378 -48.05 -16.84 -15.01
CA LYS A 378 -47.88 -16.38 -16.37
C LYS A 378 -46.65 -17.06 -16.96
N ASN A 379 -46.77 -17.48 -18.23
CA ASN A 379 -45.74 -18.27 -18.92
C ASN A 379 -44.33 -17.79 -18.69
N VAL A 380 -43.51 -18.73 -18.25
CA VAL A 380 -42.07 -18.53 -18.12
C VAL A 380 -41.46 -18.52 -19.55
N PRO A 381 -40.62 -17.56 -19.87
CA PRO A 381 -40.04 -17.37 -21.20
C PRO A 381 -39.33 -18.59 -21.82
N HIS A 382 -38.90 -19.54 -21.00
CA HIS A 382 -38.18 -20.74 -21.48
C HIS A 382 -39.07 -21.81 -22.13
N VAL A 383 -40.39 -21.70 -21.98
CA VAL A 383 -41.35 -22.66 -22.61
C VAL A 383 -42.07 -21.91 -23.72
N MET A 384 -41.49 -21.91 -24.89
CA MET A 384 -42.21 -21.45 -26.10
C MET A 384 -43.33 -22.43 -26.40
N THR A 385 -44.57 -21.96 -26.40
CA THR A 385 -45.75 -22.71 -26.71
C THR A 385 -45.76 -23.24 -28.18
N ASP A 386 -45.08 -22.48 -29.04
CA ASP A 386 -44.93 -22.82 -30.45
C ASP A 386 -43.63 -23.59 -30.66
N LYS A 387 -43.73 -24.88 -30.87
CA LYS A 387 -42.58 -25.73 -31.23
C LYS A 387 -42.06 -25.35 -32.62
N LEU A 388 -40.74 -25.28 -32.75
CA LEU A 388 -40.12 -25.17 -34.09
C LEU A 388 -40.46 -26.45 -34.89
N PRO A 389 -40.55 -26.37 -36.23
CA PRO A 389 -40.61 -27.55 -37.09
C PRO A 389 -39.48 -28.51 -36.72
N PRO A 390 -39.69 -29.80 -36.71
CA PRO A 390 -38.69 -30.80 -36.27
C PRO A 390 -37.32 -30.66 -36.96
N GLU A 391 -37.31 -30.22 -38.22
CA GLU A 391 -36.13 -29.97 -39.05
C GLU A 391 -35.25 -28.84 -38.52
N PHE A 392 -35.79 -27.88 -37.77
CA PHE A 392 -35.08 -26.73 -37.21
C PHE A 392 -34.81 -26.90 -35.72
N ALA A 393 -35.30 -27.92 -35.07
CA ALA A 393 -35.21 -28.09 -33.61
C ALA A 393 -33.75 -28.12 -33.07
N THR A 394 -32.82 -28.65 -33.89
CA THR A 394 -31.39 -28.76 -33.54
C THR A 394 -30.51 -27.70 -34.18
N LYS A 395 -31.07 -26.80 -34.97
CA LYS A 395 -30.31 -25.78 -35.69
C LYS A 395 -29.96 -24.59 -34.78
N HIS A 396 -28.83 -24.01 -35.06
CA HIS A 396 -28.32 -22.81 -34.44
C HIS A 396 -28.26 -21.64 -35.45
N VAL A 397 -28.30 -20.42 -34.92
CA VAL A 397 -28.08 -19.20 -35.70
C VAL A 397 -26.67 -18.68 -35.46
N LYS A 398 -25.94 -18.41 -36.53
CA LYS A 398 -24.59 -17.84 -36.46
C LYS A 398 -24.68 -16.39 -36.02
N ARG A 399 -24.08 -16.06 -34.85
CA ARG A 399 -24.04 -14.72 -34.28
C ARG A 399 -22.70 -14.05 -34.51
N PHE A 400 -21.58 -14.73 -34.17
CA PHE A 400 -20.24 -14.18 -34.20
C PHE A 400 -19.26 -15.08 -34.96
N GLY A 401 -18.42 -14.46 -35.79
CA GLY A 401 -17.31 -15.14 -36.47
C GLY A 401 -16.12 -15.38 -35.52
N PRO A 402 -15.18 -16.30 -35.89
CA PRO A 402 -14.03 -16.64 -35.06
C PRO A 402 -13.17 -15.43 -34.64
N MET A 403 -12.94 -14.48 -35.54
CA MET A 403 -12.16 -13.27 -35.27
C MET A 403 -12.75 -12.47 -34.11
N TRP A 404 -14.06 -12.24 -34.10
CA TRP A 404 -14.74 -11.48 -33.04
C TRP A 404 -14.72 -12.20 -31.69
N ARG A 405 -14.79 -13.51 -31.71
CA ARG A 405 -14.72 -14.36 -30.50
C ARG A 405 -13.35 -14.29 -29.86
N VAL A 406 -12.29 -14.42 -30.65
CA VAL A 406 -10.90 -14.30 -30.17
C VAL A 406 -10.62 -12.87 -29.71
N ALA A 407 -11.03 -11.86 -30.46
CA ALA A 407 -10.88 -10.46 -30.07
C ALA A 407 -11.56 -10.16 -28.73
N HIS A 408 -12.80 -10.64 -28.54
CA HIS A 408 -13.52 -10.48 -27.26
C HIS A 408 -12.80 -11.16 -26.10
N LEU A 409 -12.33 -12.39 -26.29
CA LEU A 409 -11.61 -13.13 -25.22
C LEU A 409 -10.33 -12.39 -24.82
N LEU A 410 -9.53 -11.96 -25.78
CA LEU A 410 -8.30 -11.20 -25.52
C LEU A 410 -8.60 -9.84 -24.87
N PHE A 411 -9.68 -9.18 -25.30
CA PHE A 411 -10.14 -7.93 -24.70
C PHE A 411 -10.56 -8.15 -23.24
N ALA A 412 -11.36 -9.18 -22.95
CA ALA A 412 -11.80 -9.54 -21.62
C ALA A 412 -10.62 -9.85 -20.67
N LEU A 413 -9.66 -10.65 -21.13
CA LEU A 413 -8.44 -10.97 -20.35
C LEU A 413 -7.60 -9.73 -20.08
N SER A 414 -7.48 -8.83 -21.08
CA SER A 414 -6.77 -7.57 -20.92
C SER A 414 -7.46 -6.68 -19.87
N VAL A 415 -8.78 -6.52 -19.96
CA VAL A 415 -9.56 -5.72 -18.99
C VAL A 415 -9.45 -6.31 -17.59
N MET A 416 -9.59 -7.61 -17.40
CA MET A 416 -9.47 -8.25 -16.09
C MET A 416 -8.07 -8.06 -15.49
N THR A 417 -7.02 -8.12 -16.31
CA THR A 417 -5.64 -7.82 -15.89
C THR A 417 -5.47 -6.35 -15.48
N LEU A 418 -6.06 -5.43 -16.27
CA LEU A 418 -6.06 -4.00 -15.97
C LEU A 418 -6.78 -3.69 -14.67
N VAL A 419 -7.95 -4.30 -14.45
CA VAL A 419 -8.70 -4.15 -13.19
C VAL A 419 -7.91 -4.69 -12.01
N LEU A 420 -7.35 -5.90 -12.09
CA LEU A 420 -6.57 -6.49 -11.01
C LEU A 420 -5.38 -5.61 -10.61
N THR A 421 -4.58 -5.19 -11.59
CA THR A 421 -3.37 -4.41 -11.34
C THR A 421 -3.68 -2.94 -10.99
N GLY A 422 -4.69 -2.36 -11.63
CA GLY A 422 -5.11 -0.97 -11.41
C GLY A 422 -5.79 -0.78 -10.06
N MET A 423 -6.74 -1.66 -9.69
CA MET A 423 -7.42 -1.57 -8.40
C MET A 423 -6.49 -1.87 -7.22
N ALA A 424 -5.49 -2.75 -7.40
CA ALA A 424 -4.46 -2.94 -6.38
C ALA A 424 -3.61 -1.67 -6.16
N ALA A 425 -3.36 -0.87 -7.20
CA ALA A 425 -2.71 0.42 -7.07
C ALA A 425 -3.64 1.49 -6.48
N PHE A 426 -4.93 1.42 -6.79
CA PHE A 426 -5.96 2.35 -6.32
C PHE A 426 -6.28 2.17 -4.83
N PHE A 427 -6.27 0.92 -4.32
CA PHE A 427 -6.52 0.57 -2.91
C PHE A 427 -5.26 0.06 -2.18
N PRO A 428 -4.15 0.81 -2.12
CA PRO A 428 -2.85 0.33 -1.64
C PRO A 428 -2.81 0.00 -0.14
N GLU A 429 -3.80 0.42 0.64
CA GLU A 429 -3.89 0.13 2.08
C GLU A 429 -4.36 -1.29 2.36
N THR A 430 -5.09 -1.89 1.44
CA THR A 430 -5.66 -3.21 1.64
C THR A 430 -4.60 -4.31 1.63
N SER A 431 -4.82 -5.34 2.43
CA SER A 431 -3.93 -6.50 2.46
C SER A 431 -3.89 -7.24 1.12
N TRP A 432 -5.04 -7.33 0.43
CA TRP A 432 -5.12 -7.98 -0.86
C TRP A 432 -4.30 -7.27 -1.94
N ALA A 433 -4.28 -5.92 -1.94
CA ALA A 433 -3.48 -5.15 -2.89
C ALA A 433 -1.98 -5.43 -2.73
N LYS A 434 -1.50 -5.48 -1.48
CA LYS A 434 -0.11 -5.84 -1.16
C LYS A 434 0.22 -7.26 -1.60
N THR A 435 -0.71 -8.22 -1.41
CA THR A 435 -0.57 -9.60 -1.87
C THR A 435 -0.49 -9.70 -3.40
N VAL A 436 -1.36 -8.98 -4.11
CA VAL A 436 -1.32 -8.92 -5.58
C VAL A 436 0.02 -8.35 -6.06
N MET A 437 0.47 -7.23 -5.49
CA MET A 437 1.76 -6.63 -5.86
C MET A 437 2.95 -7.54 -5.57
N ALA A 438 2.91 -8.28 -4.45
CA ALA A 438 3.93 -9.27 -4.12
C ALA A 438 3.93 -10.46 -5.10
N ALA A 439 2.75 -10.91 -5.57
CA ALA A 439 2.64 -11.96 -6.58
C ALA A 439 3.27 -11.56 -7.92
N PHE A 440 3.20 -10.29 -8.31
CA PHE A 440 3.93 -9.74 -9.45
C PHE A 440 5.42 -9.44 -9.13
N GLY A 441 5.84 -9.60 -7.89
CA GLY A 441 7.20 -9.31 -7.40
C GLY A 441 7.37 -7.88 -6.91
N THR A 442 6.98 -6.89 -7.66
CA THR A 442 7.05 -5.47 -7.26
C THR A 442 5.94 -4.65 -7.91
N PRO A 443 5.54 -3.50 -7.31
CA PRO A 443 4.63 -2.54 -7.95
C PRO A 443 5.11 -2.06 -9.32
N LYS A 444 6.42 -2.01 -9.55
CA LYS A 444 7.02 -1.64 -10.84
C LYS A 444 6.68 -2.67 -11.92
N ILE A 445 6.82 -3.97 -11.62
CA ILE A 445 6.50 -5.06 -12.56
C ILE A 445 5.00 -5.10 -12.79
N ALA A 446 4.16 -5.00 -11.74
CA ALA A 446 2.72 -4.89 -11.89
C ALA A 446 2.31 -3.74 -12.82
N GLY A 447 2.94 -2.58 -12.69
CA GLY A 447 2.76 -1.45 -13.60
C GLY A 447 3.22 -1.72 -15.05
N GLN A 448 4.22 -2.56 -15.27
CA GLN A 448 4.62 -2.99 -16.63
C GLN A 448 3.57 -3.93 -17.22
N VAL A 449 3.05 -4.89 -16.45
CA VAL A 449 1.96 -5.80 -16.87
C VAL A 449 0.69 -5.01 -17.17
N HIS A 450 0.35 -4.01 -16.35
CA HIS A 450 -0.77 -3.09 -16.60
C HIS A 450 -0.65 -2.40 -17.96
N ARG A 451 0.50 -1.80 -18.25
CA ARG A 451 0.75 -1.15 -19.55
C ARG A 451 0.71 -2.13 -20.72
N LEU A 452 1.26 -3.34 -20.56
CA LEU A 452 1.20 -4.36 -21.60
C LEU A 452 -0.25 -4.76 -21.93
N ALA A 453 -1.06 -4.99 -20.90
CA ALA A 453 -2.48 -5.27 -21.06
C ALA A 453 -3.22 -4.10 -21.72
N ALA A 454 -2.89 -2.85 -21.35
CA ALA A 454 -3.45 -1.64 -21.97
C ALA A 454 -3.10 -1.53 -23.46
N TYR A 455 -1.83 -1.77 -23.82
CA TYR A 455 -1.43 -1.75 -25.23
C TYR A 455 -2.07 -2.87 -26.04
N THR A 456 -2.24 -4.06 -25.45
CA THR A 456 -2.98 -5.17 -26.09
C THR A 456 -4.42 -4.77 -26.34
N MET A 457 -5.09 -4.20 -25.35
CA MET A 457 -6.47 -3.72 -25.46
C MET A 457 -6.61 -2.61 -26.53
N LEU A 458 -5.72 -1.61 -26.50
CA LEU A 458 -5.69 -0.53 -27.52
C LEU A 458 -5.45 -1.09 -28.93
N GLY A 459 -4.55 -2.05 -29.08
CA GLY A 459 -4.27 -2.71 -30.36
C GLY A 459 -5.49 -3.45 -30.92
N ILE A 460 -6.19 -4.21 -30.07
CA ILE A 460 -7.42 -4.92 -30.44
C ILE A 460 -8.49 -3.91 -30.88
N PHE A 461 -8.65 -2.81 -30.13
CA PHE A 461 -9.61 -1.76 -30.44
C PHE A 461 -9.25 -1.06 -31.76
N ALA A 462 -7.99 -0.75 -32.01
CA ALA A 462 -7.55 -0.17 -33.27
C ALA A 462 -7.82 -1.09 -34.46
N ILE A 463 -7.54 -2.40 -34.33
CA ILE A 463 -7.87 -3.41 -35.34
C ILE A 463 -9.39 -3.45 -35.58
N HIS A 464 -10.19 -3.41 -34.49
CA HIS A 464 -11.65 -3.36 -34.59
C HIS A 464 -12.12 -2.15 -35.41
N LEU A 465 -11.61 -0.96 -35.14
CA LEU A 465 -11.93 0.26 -35.90
C LEU A 465 -11.58 0.11 -37.38
N VAL A 466 -10.39 -0.41 -37.68
CA VAL A 466 -9.93 -0.62 -39.06
C VAL A 466 -10.88 -1.61 -39.79
N VAL A 467 -11.21 -2.73 -39.16
CA VAL A 467 -12.09 -3.76 -39.75
C VAL A 467 -13.48 -3.22 -40.01
N ILE A 468 -14.05 -2.47 -39.07
CA ILE A 468 -15.37 -1.82 -39.25
C ILE A 468 -15.31 -0.81 -40.37
N THR A 469 -14.31 0.07 -40.37
CA THR A 469 -14.17 1.12 -41.42
C THR A 469 -14.05 0.51 -42.79
N ILE A 470 -13.23 -0.56 -42.95
CA ILE A 470 -13.10 -1.26 -44.23
C ILE A 470 -14.44 -1.95 -44.60
N GLY A 471 -15.11 -2.56 -43.59
CA GLY A 471 -16.41 -3.21 -43.80
C GLY A 471 -17.49 -2.22 -44.31
N ILE A 472 -17.57 -1.07 -43.70
CA ILE A 472 -18.47 0.02 -44.11
C ILE A 472 -18.09 0.52 -45.48
N ALA A 473 -16.82 0.80 -45.77
CA ALA A 473 -16.34 1.30 -47.03
C ALA A 473 -16.64 0.33 -48.19
N ARG A 474 -16.40 -1.00 -47.96
CA ARG A 474 -16.70 -2.03 -48.96
C ARG A 474 -18.17 -2.20 -49.25
N ASN A 475 -19.04 -1.93 -48.28
CA ASN A 475 -20.49 -2.12 -48.40
C ASN A 475 -21.26 -0.79 -48.34
N TRP A 476 -20.61 0.33 -48.67
CA TRP A 476 -21.16 1.68 -48.50
C TRP A 476 -22.54 1.86 -49.11
N LYS A 477 -22.78 1.30 -50.29
CA LYS A 477 -24.06 1.42 -51.01
C LYS A 477 -25.23 0.74 -50.27
N ASN A 478 -24.96 -0.31 -49.52
CA ASN A 478 -25.97 -1.11 -48.80
C ASN A 478 -25.95 -0.84 -47.29
N PHE A 479 -24.96 -0.10 -46.81
CA PHE A 479 -24.81 0.15 -45.39
C PHE A 479 -25.84 1.17 -44.92
N ARG A 480 -26.64 0.79 -43.92
CA ARG A 480 -27.64 1.64 -43.29
C ARG A 480 -27.23 1.96 -41.86
N PHE A 481 -26.77 3.19 -41.61
CA PHE A 481 -26.33 3.60 -40.26
C PHE A 481 -27.39 3.38 -39.19
N PHE A 482 -28.63 3.64 -39.47
CA PHE A 482 -29.77 3.49 -38.56
C PHE A 482 -30.63 2.27 -38.92
N GLY A 483 -30.06 1.30 -39.61
CA GLY A 483 -30.75 0.05 -39.98
C GLY A 483 -30.95 -0.91 -38.81
N PRO A 484 -31.79 -1.94 -38.99
CA PRO A 484 -32.11 -2.91 -37.94
C PRO A 484 -30.92 -3.78 -37.50
N ASP A 485 -29.89 -3.88 -38.36
CA ASP A 485 -28.66 -4.66 -38.06
C ASP A 485 -27.51 -3.76 -37.58
N SER A 486 -27.74 -2.46 -37.36
CA SER A 486 -26.72 -1.49 -36.97
C SER A 486 -26.57 -1.41 -35.44
N PHE A 487 -25.32 -1.24 -34.99
CA PHE A 487 -25.02 -0.85 -33.59
C PHE A 487 -25.27 0.62 -33.27
N VAL A 488 -25.51 1.46 -34.29
CA VAL A 488 -25.77 2.88 -34.04
C VAL A 488 -27.15 3.04 -33.38
N PRO A 489 -27.25 3.76 -32.26
CA PRO A 489 -28.53 4.01 -31.60
C PRO A 489 -29.51 4.73 -32.51
N ASN A 490 -30.76 4.34 -32.45
CA ASN A 490 -31.84 4.92 -33.26
C ASN A 490 -33.12 5.06 -32.43
N TRP A 491 -34.17 5.65 -33.02
CA TRP A 491 -35.42 5.92 -32.31
C TRP A 491 -36.12 4.63 -31.83
N LYS A 492 -35.94 3.51 -32.52
CA LYS A 492 -36.49 2.23 -32.05
C LYS A 492 -35.93 1.82 -30.72
N ASP A 493 -34.62 2.07 -30.44
CA ASP A 493 -33.99 1.75 -29.16
C ASP A 493 -34.66 2.52 -28.02
N MET A 494 -35.02 3.79 -28.25
CA MET A 494 -35.76 4.58 -27.26
C MET A 494 -37.17 4.00 -27.01
N TYR A 495 -37.88 3.64 -28.08
CA TYR A 495 -39.21 2.99 -27.94
C TYR A 495 -39.09 1.62 -27.25
N ASP A 496 -38.09 0.83 -27.60
CA ASP A 496 -37.83 -0.47 -26.95
C ASP A 496 -37.49 -0.28 -25.46
N MET A 497 -36.69 0.75 -25.09
CA MET A 497 -36.40 1.09 -23.70
C MET A 497 -37.68 1.48 -22.93
N ILE A 498 -38.48 2.39 -23.48
CA ILE A 498 -39.76 2.79 -22.87
C ILE A 498 -40.70 1.57 -22.77
N GLY A 499 -40.75 0.75 -23.82
CA GLY A 499 -41.53 -0.50 -23.82
C GLY A 499 -41.09 -1.47 -22.73
N MET A 500 -39.76 -1.63 -22.51
CA MET A 500 -39.22 -2.44 -21.42
C MET A 500 -39.64 -1.89 -20.04
N PHE A 501 -39.58 -0.59 -19.80
CA PHE A 501 -40.04 0.00 -18.53
C PHE A 501 -41.56 -0.21 -18.34
N ASN A 502 -42.37 -0.06 -19.41
CA ASN A 502 -43.78 -0.39 -19.36
C ASN A 502 -44.04 -1.88 -19.03
N TRP A 503 -43.24 -2.77 -19.61
CA TRP A 503 -43.32 -4.21 -19.30
C TRP A 503 -42.90 -4.47 -17.85
N PHE A 504 -41.84 -3.84 -17.35
CA PHE A 504 -41.40 -4.01 -15.96
C PHE A 504 -42.49 -3.70 -14.96
N ILE A 505 -43.27 -2.63 -15.21
CA ILE A 505 -44.40 -2.22 -14.32
C ILE A 505 -45.73 -2.86 -14.70
N GLY A 506 -45.74 -3.80 -15.66
CA GLY A 506 -46.94 -4.57 -16.04
C GLY A 506 -47.93 -3.85 -16.92
N LYS A 507 -47.58 -2.71 -17.54
CA LYS A 507 -48.46 -1.89 -18.40
C LYS A 507 -48.40 -2.24 -19.89
N GLY A 508 -47.58 -3.18 -20.30
CA GLY A 508 -47.47 -3.57 -21.69
C GLY A 508 -46.70 -4.89 -21.91
N PRO A 509 -46.67 -5.40 -23.16
CA PRO A 509 -45.88 -6.58 -23.50
C PRO A 509 -44.38 -6.25 -23.56
N ARG A 510 -43.54 -7.28 -23.48
CA ARG A 510 -42.10 -7.17 -23.74
C ARG A 510 -41.89 -6.77 -25.23
N PRO A 511 -41.08 -5.77 -25.54
CA PRO A 511 -40.80 -5.35 -26.92
C PRO A 511 -40.14 -6.48 -27.73
N ALA A 512 -40.45 -6.52 -29.02
CA ALA A 512 -39.76 -7.39 -29.96
C ALA A 512 -38.44 -6.76 -30.41
N ILE A 513 -37.34 -7.41 -30.04
CA ILE A 513 -35.98 -6.91 -30.25
C ILE A 513 -35.44 -7.33 -31.61
N GLU A 514 -34.77 -6.39 -32.28
CA GLU A 514 -33.99 -6.61 -33.50
C GLU A 514 -32.65 -7.31 -33.22
N ARG A 515 -31.69 -7.24 -34.16
CA ARG A 515 -30.38 -7.86 -34.06
C ARG A 515 -29.62 -7.45 -32.80
N TRP A 516 -29.74 -6.21 -32.40
CA TRP A 516 -29.09 -5.62 -31.27
C TRP A 516 -30.11 -4.88 -30.41
N SER A 517 -30.17 -5.23 -29.16
CA SER A 517 -30.98 -4.52 -28.16
C SER A 517 -30.32 -3.18 -27.78
N TYR A 518 -31.11 -2.26 -27.20
CA TYR A 518 -30.56 -0.99 -26.73
C TYR A 518 -29.49 -1.16 -25.66
N TRP A 519 -29.59 -2.20 -24.79
CA TRP A 519 -28.56 -2.48 -23.77
C TRP A 519 -27.27 -3.05 -24.40
N GLU A 520 -27.34 -3.91 -25.44
CA GLU A 520 -26.16 -4.38 -26.18
C GLU A 520 -25.48 -3.24 -26.94
N LYS A 521 -26.26 -2.31 -27.50
CA LYS A 521 -25.73 -1.09 -28.13
C LYS A 521 -25.05 -0.22 -27.08
N PHE A 522 -25.65 -0.08 -25.88
CA PHE A 522 -25.02 0.68 -24.81
C PHE A 522 -23.70 0.05 -24.39
N ASP A 523 -23.65 -1.27 -24.12
CA ASP A 523 -22.42 -1.99 -23.79
C ASP A 523 -21.33 -1.78 -24.85
N TYR A 524 -21.72 -1.79 -26.14
CA TYR A 524 -20.80 -1.56 -27.25
C TYR A 524 -20.24 -0.12 -27.25
N TRP A 525 -21.08 0.89 -27.13
CA TRP A 525 -20.65 2.29 -27.14
C TRP A 525 -19.93 2.69 -25.84
N ALA A 526 -20.22 2.03 -24.73
CA ALA A 526 -19.46 2.18 -23.49
C ALA A 526 -17.97 1.82 -23.66
N VAL A 527 -17.65 0.87 -24.56
CA VAL A 527 -16.25 0.58 -24.92
C VAL A 527 -15.59 1.79 -25.59
N PHE A 528 -16.27 2.47 -26.52
CA PHE A 528 -15.71 3.67 -27.17
C PHE A 528 -15.49 4.79 -26.16
N TRP A 529 -16.45 5.01 -25.26
CA TRP A 529 -16.33 5.96 -24.17
C TRP A 529 -15.13 5.61 -23.28
N GLY A 530 -15.06 4.39 -22.78
CA GLY A 530 -13.97 3.92 -21.92
C GLY A 530 -12.60 4.04 -22.62
N MET A 531 -12.50 3.67 -23.89
CA MET A 531 -11.26 3.80 -24.66
C MET A 531 -10.83 5.25 -24.83
N ALA A 532 -11.77 6.18 -25.02
CA ALA A 532 -11.46 7.60 -25.10
C ALA A 532 -11.02 8.17 -23.75
N ILE A 533 -11.73 7.86 -22.67
CA ILE A 533 -11.53 8.47 -21.35
C ILE A 533 -10.42 7.73 -20.56
N ILE A 534 -10.59 6.41 -20.29
CA ILE A 534 -9.58 5.64 -19.54
C ILE A 534 -8.32 5.47 -20.39
N GLY A 535 -8.48 5.11 -21.66
CA GLY A 535 -7.36 4.95 -22.58
C GLY A 535 -6.59 6.25 -22.78
N GLY A 536 -7.29 7.35 -23.04
CA GLY A 536 -6.71 8.68 -23.20
C GLY A 536 -5.96 9.15 -21.95
N SER A 537 -6.61 9.13 -20.78
CA SER A 537 -5.98 9.49 -19.51
C SER A 537 -4.83 8.55 -19.15
N GLY A 538 -4.98 7.24 -19.41
CA GLY A 538 -3.92 6.25 -19.19
C GLY A 538 -2.70 6.48 -20.07
N MET A 539 -2.89 6.85 -21.34
CA MET A 539 -1.81 7.23 -22.26
C MET A 539 -1.08 8.49 -21.78
N MET A 540 -1.82 9.49 -21.26
CA MET A 540 -1.21 10.68 -20.67
C MET A 540 -0.30 10.31 -19.49
N LEU A 541 -0.76 9.41 -18.62
CA LEU A 541 0.02 8.92 -17.47
C LEU A 541 1.18 7.98 -17.87
N ALA A 542 1.05 7.25 -18.97
CA ALA A 542 2.09 6.34 -19.48
C ALA A 542 3.22 7.08 -20.21
N PHE A 543 2.91 8.21 -20.86
CA PHE A 543 3.86 9.03 -21.63
C PHE A 543 3.96 10.47 -21.10
N PRO A 544 4.19 10.67 -19.80
CA PRO A 544 4.10 11.98 -19.16
C PRO A 544 5.09 12.99 -19.75
N HIS A 545 6.26 12.57 -20.21
CA HIS A 545 7.27 13.43 -20.83
C HIS A 545 6.82 13.99 -22.19
N VAL A 546 6.02 13.25 -22.94
CA VAL A 546 5.44 13.74 -24.21
C VAL A 546 4.35 14.75 -23.90
N VAL A 547 3.44 14.39 -22.98
CA VAL A 547 2.31 15.25 -22.61
C VAL A 547 2.78 16.55 -21.96
N ALA A 548 3.78 16.50 -21.07
CA ALA A 548 4.33 17.68 -20.41
C ALA A 548 5.07 18.64 -21.36
N ALA A 549 5.42 18.21 -22.57
CA ALA A 549 5.97 19.09 -23.59
C ALA A 549 4.92 20.04 -24.20
N TYR A 550 3.64 19.64 -24.17
CA TYR A 550 2.54 20.37 -24.83
C TYR A 550 1.49 20.89 -23.85
N LEU A 551 1.30 20.21 -22.70
CA LEU A 551 0.23 20.50 -21.75
C LEU A 551 0.80 20.88 -20.38
N PRO A 552 0.10 21.74 -19.60
CA PRO A 552 0.52 22.13 -18.28
C PRO A 552 0.39 20.97 -17.27
N GLY A 553 1.17 21.01 -16.18
CA GLY A 553 1.28 19.93 -15.21
C GLY A 553 -0.02 19.58 -14.48
N TRP A 554 -0.94 20.54 -14.27
CA TRP A 554 -2.22 20.28 -13.61
C TRP A 554 -3.09 19.26 -14.36
N VAL A 555 -2.88 19.09 -15.67
CA VAL A 555 -3.59 18.09 -16.48
C VAL A 555 -3.35 16.67 -15.97
N PHE A 556 -2.17 16.40 -15.39
CA PHE A 556 -1.89 15.09 -14.79
C PHE A 556 -2.71 14.85 -13.51
N ASN A 557 -3.03 15.90 -12.76
CA ASN A 557 -3.93 15.77 -11.61
C ASN A 557 -5.33 15.35 -12.08
N ILE A 558 -5.84 15.98 -13.14
CA ILE A 558 -7.10 15.61 -13.75
C ILE A 558 -7.06 14.20 -14.33
N ALA A 559 -5.99 13.87 -15.09
CA ALA A 559 -5.84 12.53 -15.67
C ALA A 559 -5.82 11.42 -14.62
N MET A 560 -5.21 11.65 -13.46
CA MET A 560 -5.22 10.68 -12.37
C MET A 560 -6.62 10.44 -11.80
N VAL A 561 -7.38 11.51 -11.54
CA VAL A 561 -8.76 11.41 -11.04
C VAL A 561 -9.64 10.70 -12.06
N VAL A 562 -9.63 11.16 -13.31
CA VAL A 562 -10.44 10.59 -14.39
C VAL A 562 -10.09 9.13 -14.62
N HIS A 563 -8.80 8.78 -14.69
CA HIS A 563 -8.36 7.40 -14.91
C HIS A 563 -8.82 6.45 -13.80
N GLY A 564 -8.68 6.87 -12.54
CA GLY A 564 -9.05 6.06 -11.38
C GLY A 564 -10.56 5.87 -11.26
N GLU A 565 -11.31 6.96 -11.28
CA GLU A 565 -12.77 6.93 -11.10
C GLU A 565 -13.48 6.24 -12.26
N GLU A 566 -13.06 6.50 -13.50
CA GLU A 566 -13.60 5.83 -14.67
C GLU A 566 -13.23 4.34 -14.70
N ALA A 567 -12.04 3.95 -14.21
CA ALA A 567 -11.67 2.54 -14.07
C ALA A 567 -12.57 1.81 -13.05
N VAL A 568 -12.95 2.48 -11.96
CA VAL A 568 -13.96 1.95 -11.01
C VAL A 568 -15.31 1.81 -11.70
N LEU A 569 -15.77 2.86 -12.40
CA LEU A 569 -17.04 2.83 -13.15
C LEU A 569 -17.06 1.65 -14.13
N ALA A 570 -16.02 1.53 -14.96
CA ALA A 570 -15.93 0.46 -15.97
C ALA A 570 -15.88 -0.93 -15.34
N ALA A 571 -15.09 -1.14 -14.28
CA ALA A 571 -14.97 -2.42 -13.61
C ALA A 571 -16.30 -2.85 -12.96
N VAL A 572 -16.93 -1.96 -12.21
CA VAL A 572 -18.21 -2.28 -11.56
C VAL A 572 -19.31 -2.47 -12.60
N PHE A 573 -19.35 -1.65 -13.66
CA PHE A 573 -20.29 -1.81 -14.76
C PHE A 573 -20.16 -3.17 -15.44
N LEU A 574 -18.95 -3.57 -15.80
CA LEU A 574 -18.68 -4.85 -16.46
C LEU A 574 -19.08 -6.04 -15.59
N PHE A 575 -18.73 -6.04 -14.31
CA PHE A 575 -19.00 -7.18 -13.45
C PHE A 575 -20.41 -7.20 -12.85
N THR A 576 -21.18 -6.11 -12.98
CA THR A 576 -22.60 -6.08 -12.59
C THR A 576 -23.52 -6.03 -13.80
N VAL A 577 -23.51 -4.95 -14.58
CA VAL A 577 -24.45 -4.70 -15.66
C VAL A 577 -24.21 -5.57 -16.89
N HIS A 578 -22.96 -5.61 -17.38
CA HIS A 578 -22.62 -6.45 -18.53
C HIS A 578 -22.79 -7.96 -18.20
N PHE A 579 -22.39 -8.39 -17.00
CA PHE A 579 -22.63 -9.77 -16.56
C PHE A 579 -24.11 -10.06 -16.42
N PHE A 580 -24.91 -9.13 -15.88
CA PHE A 580 -26.35 -9.27 -15.83
C PHE A 580 -26.92 -9.43 -17.24
N ASN A 581 -26.64 -8.51 -18.15
CA ASN A 581 -27.18 -8.50 -19.51
C ASN A 581 -26.89 -9.80 -20.27
N ASN A 582 -25.74 -10.42 -20.04
CA ASN A 582 -25.27 -11.57 -20.81
C ASN A 582 -25.44 -12.91 -20.08
N HIS A 583 -25.37 -12.95 -18.73
CA HIS A 583 -25.28 -14.22 -18.01
C HIS A 583 -26.30 -14.38 -16.89
N PHE A 584 -26.75 -13.29 -16.27
CA PHE A 584 -27.57 -13.35 -15.06
C PHE A 584 -29.00 -12.84 -15.24
N ARG A 585 -29.40 -12.47 -16.43
CA ARG A 585 -30.81 -12.22 -16.70
C ARG A 585 -31.62 -13.48 -16.39
N PRO A 586 -32.84 -13.34 -15.86
CA PRO A 586 -33.68 -14.51 -15.51
C PRO A 586 -33.95 -15.48 -16.67
N ASP A 587 -34.01 -14.94 -17.90
CA ASP A 587 -34.20 -15.69 -19.14
C ASP A 587 -32.91 -16.36 -19.69
N LYS A 588 -31.75 -16.06 -19.09
CA LYS A 588 -30.43 -16.65 -19.44
C LYS A 588 -29.94 -17.69 -18.41
N LEU A 589 -30.68 -17.89 -17.34
CA LEU A 589 -30.28 -18.85 -16.30
C LEU A 589 -30.46 -20.30 -16.73
N PRO A 590 -29.53 -21.23 -16.40
CA PRO A 590 -28.32 -21.01 -15.59
C PRO A 590 -27.15 -20.46 -16.42
N PRO A 591 -26.25 -19.63 -15.78
CA PRO A 591 -25.05 -19.15 -16.45
C PRO A 591 -24.06 -20.27 -16.75
N PRO A 592 -23.08 -20.08 -17.67
CA PRO A 592 -22.87 -18.93 -18.52
C PRO A 592 -23.61 -19.02 -19.85
N ASP A 593 -24.01 -17.89 -20.43
CA ASP A 593 -24.27 -17.81 -21.86
C ASP A 593 -22.95 -18.02 -22.63
N VAL A 594 -22.96 -18.92 -23.60
CA VAL A 594 -21.75 -19.31 -24.34
C VAL A 594 -21.72 -18.77 -25.77
N VAL A 595 -22.67 -17.94 -26.15
CA VAL A 595 -22.80 -17.43 -27.53
C VAL A 595 -21.52 -16.75 -28.00
N MET A 596 -20.87 -16.01 -27.10
CA MET A 596 -19.62 -15.31 -27.44
C MET A 596 -18.40 -16.23 -27.57
N PHE A 597 -18.48 -17.45 -27.00
CA PHE A 597 -17.42 -18.47 -27.12
C PHE A 597 -17.67 -19.43 -28.30
N THR A 598 -18.91 -19.88 -28.47
CA THR A 598 -19.30 -20.80 -29.54
C THR A 598 -19.53 -20.09 -30.86
N GLY A 599 -19.94 -18.83 -30.83
CA GLY A 599 -20.30 -18.03 -31.98
C GLY A 599 -21.72 -18.27 -32.48
N THR A 600 -22.49 -19.13 -31.82
CA THR A 600 -23.82 -19.56 -32.28
C THR A 600 -24.80 -19.60 -31.12
N GLN A 601 -26.07 -19.37 -31.41
CA GLN A 601 -27.19 -19.42 -30.47
C GLN A 601 -28.22 -20.43 -30.99
N SER A 602 -28.90 -21.19 -30.12
CA SER A 602 -29.97 -22.07 -30.58
C SER A 602 -31.08 -21.26 -31.26
N LEU A 603 -31.70 -21.82 -32.32
CA LEU A 603 -32.73 -21.10 -33.05
C LEU A 603 -33.93 -20.75 -32.15
N GLN A 604 -34.21 -21.56 -31.15
CA GLN A 604 -35.29 -21.34 -30.19
C GLN A 604 -34.99 -20.13 -29.31
N GLU A 605 -33.76 -20.03 -28.75
CA GLU A 605 -33.32 -18.86 -27.95
C GLU A 605 -33.27 -17.61 -28.82
N PHE A 606 -32.75 -17.71 -30.04
CA PHE A 606 -32.68 -16.59 -30.98
C PHE A 606 -34.07 -16.02 -31.28
N ARG A 607 -35.06 -16.90 -31.56
CA ARG A 607 -36.45 -16.50 -31.78
C ARG A 607 -37.03 -15.79 -30.56
N HIS A 608 -36.67 -16.23 -29.37
CA HIS A 608 -37.14 -15.58 -28.14
C HIS A 608 -36.49 -14.21 -27.89
N GLU A 609 -35.19 -14.12 -28.03
CA GLU A 609 -34.45 -12.88 -27.72
C GLU A 609 -34.57 -11.82 -28.82
N HIS A 610 -34.50 -12.23 -30.08
CA HIS A 610 -34.44 -11.38 -31.25
C HIS A 610 -35.67 -11.57 -32.13
N ARG A 611 -36.84 -11.48 -31.53
CA ARG A 611 -38.12 -11.78 -32.19
C ARG A 611 -38.32 -10.98 -33.48
N ALA A 612 -38.10 -9.66 -33.46
CA ALA A 612 -38.24 -8.82 -34.63
C ALA A 612 -37.27 -9.19 -35.74
N GLN A 613 -36.02 -9.53 -35.43
CA GLN A 613 -35.05 -10.04 -36.38
C GLN A 613 -35.48 -11.39 -36.94
N TYR A 614 -35.94 -12.32 -36.12
CA TYR A 614 -36.41 -13.64 -36.54
C TYR A 614 -37.56 -13.47 -37.55
N ASP A 615 -38.59 -12.73 -37.20
CA ASP A 615 -39.77 -12.53 -38.03
C ASP A 615 -39.36 -11.90 -39.38
N ARG A 616 -38.54 -10.88 -39.38
CA ARG A 616 -37.98 -10.21 -40.59
C ARG A 616 -37.18 -11.18 -41.47
N LEU A 617 -36.36 -12.08 -40.85
CA LEU A 617 -35.58 -13.08 -41.64
C LEU A 617 -36.47 -14.14 -42.27
N VAL A 618 -37.56 -14.53 -41.58
CA VAL A 618 -38.56 -15.46 -42.15
C VAL A 618 -39.31 -14.80 -43.31
N GLU A 619 -39.85 -13.59 -43.10
CA GLU A 619 -40.62 -12.85 -44.13
C GLU A 619 -39.78 -12.55 -45.38
N THR A 620 -38.48 -12.33 -45.22
CA THR A 620 -37.57 -12.07 -46.36
C THR A 620 -36.92 -13.31 -46.93
N GLY A 621 -37.23 -14.52 -46.44
CA GLY A 621 -36.64 -15.79 -46.88
C GLY A 621 -35.14 -15.89 -46.65
N GLN A 622 -34.60 -15.14 -45.67
CA GLN A 622 -33.15 -15.08 -45.39
C GLN A 622 -32.70 -15.93 -44.19
N LEU A 623 -33.62 -16.53 -43.46
CA LEU A 623 -33.28 -17.26 -42.22
C LEU A 623 -32.25 -18.38 -42.46
N GLU A 624 -32.42 -19.13 -43.54
CA GLU A 624 -31.54 -20.29 -43.85
C GLU A 624 -30.07 -19.91 -44.04
N LYS A 625 -29.79 -18.67 -44.51
CA LYS A 625 -28.40 -18.18 -44.64
C LYS A 625 -27.64 -18.07 -43.33
N TYR A 626 -28.35 -17.98 -42.20
CA TYR A 626 -27.79 -17.86 -40.88
C TYR A 626 -27.82 -19.14 -40.08
N LEU A 627 -28.51 -20.18 -40.59
CA LEU A 627 -28.59 -21.46 -39.93
C LEU A 627 -27.27 -22.24 -40.06
N VAL A 628 -26.85 -22.83 -38.95
CA VAL A 628 -25.67 -23.66 -38.79
C VAL A 628 -26.02 -24.85 -37.88
N ASP A 629 -25.22 -25.89 -37.90
CA ASP A 629 -25.35 -26.98 -36.95
C ASP A 629 -24.92 -26.53 -35.54
N ALA A 630 -25.48 -27.24 -34.56
CA ALA A 630 -25.09 -27.00 -33.16
C ALA A 630 -23.57 -27.27 -32.95
N PRO A 631 -22.89 -26.49 -32.14
CA PRO A 631 -21.50 -26.79 -31.79
C PRO A 631 -21.37 -28.14 -31.09
N SER A 632 -20.23 -28.79 -31.26
CA SER A 632 -20.00 -30.10 -30.62
C SER A 632 -20.12 -30.04 -29.10
N ALA A 633 -20.61 -31.09 -28.46
CA ALA A 633 -20.78 -31.15 -27.02
C ALA A 633 -19.48 -30.89 -26.23
N PRO A 634 -18.30 -31.44 -26.63
CA PRO A 634 -17.03 -31.10 -25.93
C PRO A 634 -16.67 -29.66 -26.05
N PHE A 635 -16.88 -29.00 -27.19
CA PHE A 635 -16.60 -27.60 -27.38
C PHE A 635 -17.54 -26.68 -26.56
N THR A 636 -18.82 -27.06 -26.49
CA THR A 636 -19.80 -26.37 -25.66
C THR A 636 -19.45 -26.48 -24.18
N LEU A 637 -19.03 -27.69 -23.72
CA LEU A 637 -18.60 -27.91 -22.34
C LEU A 637 -17.35 -27.05 -21.99
N ALA A 638 -16.33 -27.05 -22.86
CA ALA A 638 -15.14 -26.24 -22.67
C ALA A 638 -15.47 -24.76 -22.63
N SER A 639 -16.40 -24.30 -23.48
CA SER A 639 -16.89 -22.90 -23.47
C SER A 639 -17.63 -22.57 -22.18
N LYS A 640 -18.42 -23.48 -21.62
CA LYS A 640 -19.09 -23.31 -20.32
C LYS A 640 -18.10 -23.20 -19.17
N ILE A 641 -17.10 -24.09 -19.14
CA ILE A 641 -16.05 -24.06 -18.11
C ILE A 641 -15.28 -22.74 -18.18
N LEU A 642 -14.83 -22.34 -19.37
CA LEU A 642 -14.13 -21.06 -19.56
C LEU A 642 -15.00 -19.87 -19.11
N GLY A 643 -16.27 -19.83 -19.51
CA GLY A 643 -17.19 -18.78 -19.11
C GLY A 643 -17.38 -18.71 -17.59
N LEU A 644 -17.56 -19.85 -16.92
CA LEU A 644 -17.66 -19.90 -15.45
C LEU A 644 -16.39 -19.40 -14.76
N VAL A 645 -15.21 -19.78 -15.25
CA VAL A 645 -13.93 -19.31 -14.69
C VAL A 645 -13.81 -17.80 -14.82
N LEU A 646 -14.14 -17.22 -15.98
CA LEU A 646 -14.07 -15.79 -16.21
C LEU A 646 -15.10 -15.02 -15.34
N ILE A 647 -16.32 -15.54 -15.22
CA ILE A 647 -17.35 -14.96 -14.34
C ILE A 647 -16.88 -15.00 -12.89
N ALA A 648 -16.39 -16.13 -12.39
CA ALA A 648 -15.90 -16.26 -11.02
C ALA A 648 -14.75 -15.29 -10.74
N PHE A 649 -13.82 -15.14 -11.69
CA PHE A 649 -12.73 -14.18 -11.57
C PHE A 649 -13.24 -12.74 -11.55
N GLY A 650 -14.15 -12.35 -12.45
CA GLY A 650 -14.76 -11.01 -12.46
C GLY A 650 -15.52 -10.69 -11.17
N LEU A 651 -16.29 -11.64 -10.64
CA LEU A 651 -16.98 -11.46 -9.34
C LEU A 651 -15.98 -11.34 -8.18
N THR A 652 -14.88 -12.07 -8.22
CA THR A 652 -13.79 -11.92 -7.25
C THR A 652 -13.21 -10.50 -7.29
N LEU A 653 -12.94 -9.96 -8.47
CA LEU A 653 -12.47 -8.58 -8.64
C LEU A 653 -13.48 -7.57 -8.08
N LEU A 654 -14.78 -7.79 -8.32
CA LEU A 654 -15.84 -6.93 -7.77
C LEU A 654 -15.85 -6.95 -6.24
N VAL A 655 -15.71 -8.11 -5.62
CA VAL A 655 -15.60 -8.25 -4.15
C VAL A 655 -14.37 -7.53 -3.62
N LEU A 656 -13.22 -7.65 -4.29
CA LEU A 656 -11.98 -6.97 -3.90
C LEU A 656 -12.13 -5.44 -3.97
N ILE A 657 -12.83 -4.92 -4.99
CA ILE A 657 -13.17 -3.49 -5.10
C ILE A 657 -14.08 -3.07 -3.93
N ALA A 658 -15.11 -3.84 -3.61
CA ALA A 658 -16.00 -3.57 -2.48
C ALA A 658 -15.24 -3.55 -1.14
N ILE A 659 -14.32 -4.49 -0.91
CA ILE A 659 -13.43 -4.51 0.25
C ILE A 659 -12.55 -3.25 0.27
N GLY A 660 -12.06 -2.80 -0.89
CA GLY A 660 -11.29 -1.58 -1.02
C GLY A 660 -12.02 -0.36 -0.50
N PHE A 661 -13.25 -0.16 -0.91
CA PHE A 661 -14.10 0.94 -0.41
C PHE A 661 -14.47 0.80 1.07
N ALA A 662 -14.81 -0.41 1.53
CA ALA A 662 -15.16 -0.67 2.93
C ALA A 662 -13.97 -0.43 3.88
N GLY A 663 -12.74 -0.58 3.41
CA GLY A 663 -11.53 -0.33 4.18
C GLY A 663 -11.18 1.16 4.38
N GLY A 664 -11.99 2.09 3.89
CA GLY A 664 -11.81 3.53 4.09
C GLY A 664 -10.66 4.14 3.31
N GLY A 665 -10.28 3.53 2.20
CA GLY A 665 -9.13 3.95 1.40
C GLY A 665 -9.36 5.16 0.48
N HIS A 666 -10.54 5.76 0.48
CA HIS A 666 -10.89 6.93 -0.35
C HIS A 666 -11.87 7.85 0.31
#